data_f52b1a430d6efcbc7b6657aeb8dd9f44
#
_entry.id   f52b1a430d6efcbc7b6657aeb8dd9f44
#
_cell.length_a   1.000
_cell.length_b   1.000
_cell.length_c   1.000
_cell.angle_alpha   90.00
_cell.angle_beta   90.00
_cell.angle_gamma   90.00
#
_symmetry.space_group_name_H-M   'P 1'
#
loop_
_entity.id
_entity.type
_entity.pdbx_description
1 polymer ?
#
loop_
_entity_poly.entity_id
_entity_poly.type
_entity_poly.pdbx_seq_one_letter_code
_entity_poly.pdbx_strand_id
1 'polypeptide(L)'
;MHLIKQMMIITIVIILIACGGGGGNPGTPMVPAPSTDPAPSADVKAEAIPSLSLSVLDKDKKEVTNHTLSRGADYFLSATLLDSKGQAIPYALVTFLVDGVVATLPVAAALTNAVGVAQVLIKSAGLNAAAGSATATSKEDAVSVSGTVAIQTQDAVVALGDLSAPSLNGALPANQSVNLQTTVTVDGYAAPKDAFKVEFVASCGDLSSNSAATDASGQARVTYTAKAECISPVKLTATLATAGLTQKKELSISLASATPSAIVFVAATVPTMVSKRVGGANSQSTLTFKLIDASGNAIQTPTELALSLDDASKKAGVLFDDGTDTKRKTTGTEGAISVIVKAGNIPSPVTVTVTEPKSGVNAPSWGVAVSSGKAVQDQVSLSADKSSLEAFKIDNVTTTLTFSTSDRFGNPVPANAQVNFVTRGGVITGSNNGTCQLNASSQCSVTFRSLNGTGSPQNGRVTVLAYMSGEESFTDKNGDGVWQSGESFVALGKPYFDANWNGIYEPTVEQVIASGVPQGTGLCPTESYPSVPNTCDTSKWRDDVLVRSSHFLVMATSNAAITKVGARKIDGFWVWISDANTDSTLKLVGTQLASNTVFKDVVSTSTNPTINTLLSDAGYLSIPFLYDNAMPSGSTITASMDTGGAKCTVKGTNIDKFPSNQISGMLVFVRLGSEADCTSVGVSVTVKSPGGVSTTSTF
;
A
#
# COMPACT_ATOMS: atom_id res chain seq x y z
N MET A 1 0.37 4.64 -27.14
CA MET A 1 -0.63 4.74 -28.21
C MET A 1 -1.90 5.30 -27.59
N HIS A 2 -2.12 6.55 -27.92
CA HIS A 2 -3.36 7.31 -27.96
C HIS A 2 -4.24 7.40 -26.68
N LEU A 3 -4.18 8.54 -26.08
CA LEU A 3 -4.91 9.83 -26.28
C LEU A 3 -6.35 9.76 -25.77
N ILE A 4 -6.68 10.66 -24.89
CA ILE A 4 -7.60 11.75 -25.23
C ILE A 4 -7.44 12.88 -24.20
N LYS A 5 -7.07 14.03 -24.74
CA LYS A 5 -7.18 15.38 -24.16
C LYS A 5 -8.67 15.77 -24.06
N GLN A 6 -9.04 16.43 -22.99
CA GLN A 6 -10.08 17.45 -23.13
C GLN A 6 -9.67 18.72 -22.38
N MET A 7 -9.54 19.73 -23.18
CA MET A 7 -9.27 21.14 -22.93
C MET A 7 -10.61 21.83 -22.73
N MET A 8 -10.78 22.51 -21.61
CA MET A 8 -11.93 23.39 -21.39
C MET A 8 -11.44 24.84 -21.36
N ILE A 9 -11.73 25.56 -22.43
CA ILE A 9 -11.48 26.98 -22.64
C ILE A 9 -12.64 27.74 -21.99
N ILE A 10 -12.33 28.65 -21.06
CA ILE A 10 -13.25 29.68 -20.59
C ILE A 10 -12.78 31.03 -21.13
N THR A 11 -13.53 31.53 -22.02
CA THR A 11 -13.41 32.87 -22.66
C THR A 11 -13.95 33.90 -21.70
N ILE A 12 -13.14 34.88 -21.28
CA ILE A 12 -13.57 36.10 -20.60
C ILE A 12 -13.50 37.22 -21.61
N VAL A 13 -14.66 37.81 -21.83
CA VAL A 13 -14.89 38.98 -22.68
C VAL A 13 -14.46 40.23 -21.92
N ILE A 14 -13.53 40.99 -22.51
CA ILE A 14 -13.12 42.31 -22.07
C ILE A 14 -13.99 43.33 -22.84
N ILE A 15 -14.73 44.16 -22.12
CA ILE A 15 -15.37 45.34 -22.69
C ILE A 15 -14.53 46.55 -22.35
N LEU A 16 -13.90 47.12 -23.37
CA LEU A 16 -13.31 48.44 -23.35
C LEU A 16 -14.40 49.47 -23.60
N ILE A 17 -14.45 50.48 -22.72
CA ILE A 17 -15.08 51.75 -23.07
C ILE A 17 -14.06 52.83 -22.84
N ALA A 18 -13.64 53.43 -23.91
CA ALA A 18 -12.82 54.62 -23.97
C ALA A 18 -13.70 55.88 -24.19
N CYS A 19 -13.41 56.91 -23.47
CA CYS A 19 -13.63 58.33 -23.87
C CYS A 19 -12.90 59.15 -22.82
N GLY A 20 -12.01 59.99 -23.06
CA GLY A 20 -11.79 60.98 -24.15
C GLY A 20 -11.80 62.36 -23.57
N GLY A 21 -10.65 62.99 -23.53
CA GLY A 21 -10.57 64.40 -23.82
C GLY A 21 -10.44 65.42 -22.67
N GLY A 22 -9.38 66.17 -22.69
CA GLY A 22 -9.43 67.56 -22.41
C GLY A 22 -8.50 68.08 -21.30
N GLY A 23 -7.34 68.52 -21.70
CA GLY A 23 -6.44 69.32 -20.85
C GLY A 23 -6.96 70.71 -20.60
N GLY A 24 -6.57 71.24 -19.47
CA GLY A 24 -6.79 72.62 -19.10
C GLY A 24 -5.85 73.01 -18.00
N ASN A 25 -4.85 73.80 -18.32
CA ASN A 25 -3.86 74.39 -17.43
C ASN A 25 -4.51 75.38 -16.46
N PRO A 26 -4.19 75.42 -15.15
CA PRO A 26 -4.77 76.37 -14.25
C PRO A 26 -4.07 77.74 -14.36
N GLY A 27 -4.85 78.70 -14.67
CA GLY A 27 -4.45 80.10 -14.63
C GLY A 27 -4.23 80.61 -13.19
N THR A 28 -3.20 81.36 -13.02
CA THR A 28 -2.87 82.15 -11.84
C THR A 28 -3.97 83.16 -11.49
N PRO A 29 -4.36 83.31 -10.21
CA PRO A 29 -5.27 84.38 -9.82
C PRO A 29 -4.52 85.73 -9.73
N MET A 30 -5.04 86.72 -10.40
CA MET A 30 -4.65 88.12 -10.28
C MET A 30 -5.12 88.69 -8.95
N VAL A 31 -4.25 89.44 -8.29
CA VAL A 31 -4.55 90.30 -7.16
C VAL A 31 -5.11 91.57 -7.63
N PRO A 32 -6.25 92.12 -7.11
CA PRO A 32 -6.60 93.51 -7.27
C PRO A 32 -6.00 94.41 -6.21
N ALA A 33 -5.43 95.50 -6.61
CA ALA A 33 -4.86 96.58 -5.82
C ALA A 33 -5.90 97.44 -5.11
N PRO A 34 -5.49 98.29 -4.13
CA PRO A 34 -6.36 98.77 -3.07
C PRO A 34 -7.10 100.12 -3.45
N SER A 35 -8.25 100.30 -2.86
CA SER A 35 -8.89 101.61 -2.84
C SER A 35 -8.99 102.14 -1.42
N THR A 36 -8.55 103.34 -1.27
CA THR A 36 -8.43 104.19 -0.14
C THR A 36 -9.76 104.63 0.50
N ASP A 37 -9.81 104.53 1.82
CA ASP A 37 -10.32 105.41 2.93
C ASP A 37 -11.73 106.06 2.82
N PRO A 38 -12.30 106.44 4.02
CA PRO A 38 -11.82 106.54 5.38
C PRO A 38 -12.78 105.99 6.50
N ALA A 39 -12.17 105.92 7.71
CA ALA A 39 -12.87 105.63 8.95
C ALA A 39 -13.97 106.61 9.36
N PRO A 40 -14.87 106.21 10.29
CA PRO A 40 -14.58 106.50 11.66
C PRO A 40 -14.87 105.45 12.74
N SER A 41 -14.13 105.57 13.75
CA SER A 41 -14.17 104.90 15.04
C SER A 41 -15.56 104.67 15.64
N ALA A 42 -15.69 103.40 16.16
CA ALA A 42 -16.40 103.19 17.41
C ALA A 42 -15.65 102.07 18.14
N ASP A 43 -15.20 102.38 19.28
CA ASP A 43 -14.72 101.46 20.27
C ASP A 43 -15.84 100.45 20.59
N VAL A 44 -15.73 99.22 20.02
CA VAL A 44 -16.43 98.08 20.56
C VAL A 44 -15.38 97.34 21.40
N LYS A 45 -15.46 97.60 22.70
CA LYS A 45 -14.85 96.75 23.67
C LYS A 45 -15.12 95.30 23.34
N ALA A 46 -14.11 94.59 22.85
CA ALA A 46 -14.26 93.13 22.54
C ALA A 46 -14.61 92.47 23.89
N GLU A 47 -15.79 91.94 24.01
CA GLU A 47 -16.16 91.03 25.08
C GLU A 47 -15.15 89.89 25.06
N ALA A 48 -14.48 89.69 26.13
CA ALA A 48 -13.54 88.60 26.26
C ALA A 48 -14.36 87.29 26.19
N ILE A 49 -14.16 86.49 25.15
CA ILE A 49 -14.75 85.19 24.95
C ILE A 49 -13.93 84.11 25.62
N PRO A 50 -14.50 83.01 26.11
CA PRO A 50 -13.77 81.87 26.58
C PRO A 50 -12.74 81.42 25.54
N SER A 51 -11.59 80.85 25.98
CA SER A 51 -10.54 80.38 25.11
C SER A 51 -10.23 78.91 25.36
N LEU A 52 -9.94 78.16 24.26
CA LEU A 52 -9.51 76.78 24.33
C LEU A 52 -8.19 76.66 23.56
N SER A 53 -7.12 76.30 24.29
CA SER A 53 -5.83 75.95 23.68
C SER A 53 -5.64 74.45 23.64
N LEU A 54 -4.96 73.99 22.61
CA LEU A 54 -4.72 72.57 22.37
C LEU A 54 -3.23 72.33 22.15
N SER A 55 -2.64 71.40 22.88
CA SER A 55 -1.28 70.97 22.71
C SER A 55 -1.14 69.45 22.63
N VAL A 56 -0.04 68.98 22.08
CA VAL A 56 0.32 67.55 22.01
C VAL A 56 1.37 67.24 23.06
N LEU A 57 1.10 66.26 23.92
CA LEU A 57 2.00 65.81 24.95
C LEU A 57 2.49 64.38 24.65
N ASP A 58 3.72 64.08 25.03
CA ASP A 58 4.25 62.71 25.01
C ASP A 58 3.72 61.88 26.22
N LYS A 59 4.18 60.62 26.31
CA LYS A 59 3.82 59.72 27.43
C LYS A 59 4.22 60.23 28.81
N ASP A 60 5.24 61.09 28.88
CA ASP A 60 5.77 61.71 30.12
C ASP A 60 5.10 63.06 30.40
N LYS A 61 4.05 63.42 29.64
CA LYS A 61 3.28 64.68 29.75
C LYS A 61 4.07 65.92 29.38
N LYS A 62 5.16 65.77 28.65
CA LYS A 62 5.95 66.87 28.11
C LYS A 62 5.43 67.28 26.75
N GLU A 63 5.37 68.55 26.44
CA GLU A 63 4.92 69.11 25.19
C GLU A 63 5.79 68.69 23.99
N VAL A 64 5.22 68.24 22.95
CA VAL A 64 5.87 67.84 21.69
C VAL A 64 5.84 69.03 20.73
N THR A 65 6.88 69.80 20.77
CA THR A 65 6.97 71.10 20.07
C THR A 65 6.98 71.01 18.55
N ASN A 66 7.45 69.87 17.99
CA ASN A 66 7.46 69.65 16.55
C ASN A 66 6.19 68.93 16.07
N HIS A 67 5.27 68.59 16.98
CA HIS A 67 3.99 67.93 16.74
C HIS A 67 4.08 66.67 15.84
N THR A 68 5.24 66.00 15.77
CA THR A 68 5.47 64.78 15.03
C THR A 68 5.14 63.58 15.90
N LEU A 69 4.20 62.75 15.46
CA LEU A 69 3.75 61.56 16.15
C LEU A 69 4.55 60.34 15.61
N SER A 70 5.37 59.75 16.49
CA SER A 70 6.04 58.49 16.19
C SER A 70 5.05 57.32 16.37
N ARG A 71 5.12 56.33 15.46
CA ARG A 71 4.26 55.15 15.51
C ARG A 71 4.63 54.24 16.67
N GLY A 72 3.62 53.68 17.33
CA GLY A 72 3.81 52.80 18.48
C GLY A 72 4.04 53.54 19.81
N ALA A 73 4.25 54.85 19.79
CA ALA A 73 4.30 55.67 20.99
C ALA A 73 2.91 56.22 21.36
N ASP A 74 2.69 56.42 22.62
CA ASP A 74 1.48 57.04 23.15
C ASP A 74 1.70 58.56 23.28
N TYR A 75 0.76 59.30 22.73
CA TYR A 75 0.70 60.75 22.86
C TYR A 75 -0.66 61.13 23.43
N PHE A 76 -0.76 62.37 23.97
CA PHE A 76 -1.98 62.92 24.51
C PHE A 76 -2.29 64.25 23.85
N LEU A 77 -3.52 64.47 23.43
CA LEU A 77 -4.07 65.78 23.17
C LEU A 77 -4.52 66.37 24.51
N SER A 78 -3.98 67.52 24.84
CA SER A 78 -4.27 68.22 26.09
C SER A 78 -4.93 69.58 25.75
N ALA A 79 -6.20 69.71 26.06
CA ALA A 79 -6.98 70.93 25.86
C ALA A 79 -7.12 71.68 27.18
N THR A 80 -6.77 72.96 27.17
CA THR A 80 -6.93 73.83 28.35
C THR A 80 -8.02 74.86 28.04
N LEU A 81 -9.10 74.82 28.82
CA LEU A 81 -10.28 75.67 28.67
C LEU A 81 -10.34 76.69 29.75
N LEU A 82 -10.34 77.97 29.34
CA LEU A 82 -10.40 79.10 30.20
C LEU A 82 -11.61 79.98 29.89
N ASP A 83 -12.20 80.62 30.92
CA ASP A 83 -13.28 81.57 30.76
C ASP A 83 -12.77 82.94 30.20
N SER A 84 -13.68 83.89 30.01
CA SER A 84 -13.40 85.21 29.48
C SER A 84 -12.47 86.08 30.38
N LYS A 85 -12.24 85.59 31.62
CA LYS A 85 -11.35 86.23 32.57
C LYS A 85 -10.02 85.51 32.73
N GLY A 86 -9.81 84.40 31.95
CA GLY A 86 -8.62 83.58 32.04
C GLY A 86 -8.63 82.55 33.20
N GLN A 87 -9.80 82.38 33.86
CA GLN A 87 -9.95 81.34 34.90
C GLN A 87 -10.25 79.98 34.31
N ALA A 88 -9.76 78.90 34.95
CA ALA A 88 -10.00 77.56 34.53
C ALA A 88 -11.46 77.16 34.62
N ILE A 89 -12.02 76.53 33.59
CA ILE A 89 -13.37 76.01 33.60
C ILE A 89 -13.29 74.49 33.90
N PRO A 90 -13.67 74.02 35.08
CA PRO A 90 -13.63 72.62 35.47
C PRO A 90 -14.89 71.89 35.02
N TYR A 91 -14.77 70.55 34.77
CA TYR A 91 -15.88 69.63 34.49
C TYR A 91 -16.67 69.95 33.18
N ALA A 92 -16.11 70.72 32.29
CA ALA A 92 -16.64 71.00 30.98
C ALA A 92 -16.32 69.88 30.01
N LEU A 93 -17.27 69.54 29.13
CA LEU A 93 -17.02 68.52 28.14
C LEU A 93 -16.23 69.09 26.96
N VAL A 94 -15.10 68.50 26.67
CA VAL A 94 -14.28 68.81 25.50
C VAL A 94 -14.36 67.63 24.54
N THR A 95 -14.71 67.91 23.31
CA THR A 95 -14.75 66.92 22.21
C THR A 95 -13.54 67.12 21.29
N PHE A 96 -12.85 66.06 20.98
CA PHE A 96 -11.63 66.03 20.17
C PHE A 96 -11.93 65.40 18.82
N LEU A 97 -11.38 65.97 17.78
CA LEU A 97 -11.39 65.49 16.42
C LEU A 97 -9.96 65.50 15.88
N VAL A 98 -9.57 64.48 15.17
CA VAL A 98 -8.26 64.39 14.50
C VAL A 98 -8.46 63.99 13.04
N ASP A 99 -7.53 64.43 12.19
CA ASP A 99 -7.49 63.94 10.83
C ASP A 99 -7.10 62.46 10.85
N GLY A 100 -8.02 61.60 10.43
CA GLY A 100 -7.89 60.15 10.46
C GLY A 100 -6.73 59.61 9.61
N VAL A 101 -6.18 60.40 8.70
CA VAL A 101 -5.02 60.04 7.89
C VAL A 101 -3.74 60.13 8.75
N VAL A 102 -3.69 61.04 9.73
CA VAL A 102 -2.52 61.30 10.58
C VAL A 102 -2.61 60.55 11.91
N ALA A 103 -3.80 60.51 12.50
CA ALA A 103 -3.95 59.96 13.86
C ALA A 103 -5.37 59.37 14.09
N THR A 104 -5.46 58.60 15.17
CA THR A 104 -6.74 58.02 15.67
C THR A 104 -6.91 58.36 17.15
N LEU A 105 -8.16 58.54 17.57
CA LEU A 105 -8.55 58.74 18.96
C LEU A 105 -9.34 57.49 19.47
N PRO A 106 -8.80 56.75 20.44
CA PRO A 106 -9.58 55.72 21.09
C PRO A 106 -10.79 56.21 21.86
N VAL A 107 -10.67 57.46 22.42
CA VAL A 107 -11.73 58.18 23.08
C VAL A 107 -11.72 59.60 22.56
N ALA A 108 -12.86 60.08 22.04
CA ALA A 108 -12.97 61.38 21.36
C ALA A 108 -13.48 62.50 22.27
N ALA A 109 -13.69 62.30 23.58
CA ALA A 109 -14.13 63.32 24.50
C ALA A 109 -13.63 63.08 25.92
N ALA A 110 -13.40 64.15 26.63
CA ALA A 110 -13.03 64.12 28.04
C ALA A 110 -13.57 65.35 28.78
N LEU A 111 -13.81 65.21 30.09
CA LEU A 111 -14.14 66.36 30.95
C LEU A 111 -12.84 67.06 31.40
N THR A 112 -12.90 68.39 31.51
CA THR A 112 -11.81 69.15 32.13
C THR A 112 -11.70 68.80 33.62
N ASN A 113 -10.50 68.77 34.12
CA ASN A 113 -10.20 68.59 35.55
C ASN A 113 -10.35 69.94 36.33
N ALA A 114 -10.01 69.94 37.60
CA ALA A 114 -10.11 71.17 38.47
C ALA A 114 -9.27 72.37 37.97
N VAL A 115 -8.26 72.16 37.11
CA VAL A 115 -7.46 73.21 36.49
C VAL A 115 -7.80 73.49 35.03
N GLY A 116 -9.00 73.03 34.59
CA GLY A 116 -9.50 73.33 33.27
C GLY A 116 -8.89 72.49 32.13
N VAL A 117 -8.22 71.40 32.42
CA VAL A 117 -7.53 70.56 31.39
C VAL A 117 -8.26 69.27 31.11
N ALA A 118 -8.55 68.99 29.85
CA ALA A 118 -9.07 67.71 29.35
C ALA A 118 -7.98 67.00 28.51
N GLN A 119 -7.82 65.71 28.68
CA GLN A 119 -6.81 64.95 27.94
C GLN A 119 -7.37 63.67 27.36
N VAL A 120 -7.01 63.38 26.09
CA VAL A 120 -7.35 62.12 25.41
C VAL A 120 -6.07 61.50 24.80
N LEU A 121 -6.03 60.20 24.74
CA LEU A 121 -4.95 59.44 24.07
C LEU A 121 -5.11 59.63 22.54
N ILE A 122 -4.00 59.92 21.86
CA ILE A 122 -3.91 60.00 20.41
C ILE A 122 -2.82 59.06 19.94
N LYS A 123 -3.12 58.29 18.91
CA LYS A 123 -2.16 57.39 18.28
C LYS A 123 -1.98 57.73 16.81
N SER A 124 -0.74 57.66 16.31
CA SER A 124 -0.44 57.89 14.90
C SER A 124 -1.18 56.85 14.02
N ALA A 125 -1.70 57.27 12.86
CA ALA A 125 -2.32 56.44 11.87
C ALA A 125 -1.40 56.22 10.67
N GLY A 126 -1.66 55.10 9.93
CA GLY A 126 -0.99 54.81 8.67
C GLY A 126 0.51 54.55 8.77
N LEU A 127 1.16 54.26 7.63
CA LEU A 127 2.62 54.02 7.53
C LEU A 127 3.34 55.07 6.74
N ASN A 128 2.68 55.91 5.98
CA ASN A 128 3.26 56.96 5.17
C ASN A 128 3.28 58.29 5.94
N ALA A 129 4.18 59.19 5.54
CA ALA A 129 4.17 60.54 6.02
C ALA A 129 2.83 61.20 5.72
N ALA A 130 2.27 61.90 6.71
CA ALA A 130 1.00 62.58 6.58
C ALA A 130 1.02 63.84 7.48
N ALA A 131 0.33 64.89 7.07
CA ALA A 131 0.11 66.09 7.85
C ALA A 131 -1.36 66.39 7.92
N GLY A 132 -1.86 66.85 9.03
CA GLY A 132 -3.24 67.19 9.31
C GLY A 132 -3.39 68.01 10.58
N SER A 133 -4.55 68.03 11.16
CA SER A 133 -4.84 68.80 12.38
C SER A 133 -5.57 67.97 13.43
N ALA A 134 -5.38 68.32 14.67
CA ALA A 134 -6.25 67.96 15.78
C ALA A 134 -7.02 69.19 16.25
N THR A 135 -8.31 69.03 16.52
CA THR A 135 -9.19 70.09 16.98
C THR A 135 -9.89 69.66 18.24
N ALA A 136 -9.93 70.50 19.23
CA ALA A 136 -10.72 70.37 20.44
C ALA A 136 -11.84 71.43 20.42
N THR A 137 -13.05 71.04 20.80
CA THR A 137 -14.19 71.94 20.89
C THR A 137 -14.90 71.75 22.24
N SER A 138 -15.31 72.89 22.85
CA SER A 138 -16.18 72.88 23.99
C SER A 138 -17.29 73.90 23.82
N LYS A 139 -18.43 73.69 24.45
CA LYS A 139 -19.57 74.61 24.41
C LYS A 139 -19.85 75.06 25.81
N GLU A 140 -19.65 76.40 26.05
CA GLU A 140 -19.95 77.08 27.29
C GLU A 140 -21.03 78.12 27.04
N ASP A 141 -22.12 78.14 27.80
CA ASP A 141 -23.21 79.11 27.76
C ASP A 141 -23.67 79.55 26.36
N ALA A 142 -23.80 78.63 25.43
CA ALA A 142 -24.11 78.89 24.04
C ALA A 142 -22.94 79.41 23.16
N VAL A 143 -21.78 79.65 23.68
CA VAL A 143 -20.56 79.97 22.90
C VAL A 143 -19.77 78.68 22.65
N SER A 144 -19.49 78.40 21.40
CA SER A 144 -18.60 77.32 21.03
C SER A 144 -17.18 77.85 20.85
N VAL A 145 -16.25 77.25 21.59
CA VAL A 145 -14.84 77.58 21.47
C VAL A 145 -14.06 76.38 20.94
N SER A 146 -13.05 76.63 20.13
CA SER A 146 -12.21 75.59 19.55
C SER A 146 -10.73 75.99 19.59
N GLY A 147 -9.89 74.97 19.79
CA GLY A 147 -8.45 75.06 19.63
C GLY A 147 -7.97 74.02 18.62
N THR A 148 -7.05 74.41 17.78
CA THR A 148 -6.51 73.51 16.73
C THR A 148 -5.00 73.47 16.81
N VAL A 149 -4.42 72.28 16.63
CA VAL A 149 -2.97 72.08 16.55
C VAL A 149 -2.65 71.23 15.31
N ALA A 150 -1.64 71.67 14.56
CA ALA A 150 -1.16 70.85 13.44
C ALA A 150 -0.43 69.62 14.02
N ILE A 151 -0.66 68.46 13.40
CA ILE A 151 0.00 67.20 13.72
C ILE A 151 0.52 66.57 12.44
N GLN A 152 1.62 65.84 12.55
CA GLN A 152 2.22 65.16 11.40
C GLN A 152 2.84 63.81 11.79
N THR A 153 2.96 62.92 10.81
CA THR A 153 3.72 61.68 10.89
C THR A 153 4.79 61.68 9.81
N GLN A 154 5.90 61.00 10.05
CA GLN A 154 6.91 60.72 9.03
C GLN A 154 6.65 59.36 8.39
N ASP A 155 7.35 59.04 7.28
CA ASP A 155 7.35 57.70 6.74
C ASP A 155 7.87 56.71 7.78
N ALA A 156 7.16 55.62 7.94
CA ALA A 156 7.52 54.61 8.92
C ALA A 156 8.80 53.90 8.52
N VAL A 157 9.71 53.78 9.46
CA VAL A 157 10.88 52.90 9.32
C VAL A 157 10.45 51.49 9.72
N VAL A 158 10.12 50.69 8.71
CA VAL A 158 9.77 49.28 8.93
C VAL A 158 11.04 48.43 8.84
N ALA A 159 11.29 47.59 9.84
CA ALA A 159 12.44 46.71 9.87
C ALA A 159 12.06 45.24 10.15
N LEU A 160 12.68 44.34 9.40
CA LEU A 160 12.58 42.90 9.61
C LEU A 160 13.77 42.44 10.48
N GLY A 161 13.46 41.86 11.62
CA GLY A 161 14.43 41.27 12.54
C GLY A 161 15.00 39.95 12.01
N ASP A 162 16.00 39.42 12.68
CA ASP A 162 16.63 38.17 12.26
C ASP A 162 15.68 37.00 12.34
N LEU A 163 15.79 36.11 11.36
CA LEU A 163 15.07 34.84 11.37
C LEU A 163 15.77 33.89 12.34
N SER A 164 15.01 33.31 13.23
CA SER A 164 15.53 32.43 14.30
C SER A 164 14.66 31.18 14.49
N ALA A 165 15.27 30.17 15.08
CA ALA A 165 14.62 28.92 15.51
C ALA A 165 14.98 28.68 16.99
N PRO A 166 14.36 29.38 17.95
CA PRO A 166 14.79 29.41 19.33
C PRO A 166 14.70 28.08 20.09
N SER A 167 13.87 27.16 19.62
CA SER A 167 13.76 25.81 20.20
C SER A 167 14.77 24.81 19.63
N LEU A 168 15.57 25.19 18.63
CA LEU A 168 16.52 24.29 18.00
C LEU A 168 17.82 24.20 18.80
N ASN A 169 18.10 23.00 19.31
CA ASN A 169 19.37 22.67 19.98
C ASN A 169 20.14 21.65 19.12
N GLY A 170 21.14 22.13 18.39
CA GLY A 170 21.94 21.27 17.51
C GLY A 170 21.32 21.01 16.14
N ALA A 171 21.65 19.87 15.52
CA ALA A 171 21.13 19.52 14.22
C ALA A 171 19.68 18.95 14.32
N LEU A 172 18.80 19.39 13.41
CA LEU A 172 17.41 18.94 13.37
C LEU A 172 17.33 17.55 12.73
N PRO A 173 16.77 16.53 13.41
CA PRO A 173 16.53 15.22 12.80
C PRO A 173 15.50 15.28 11.66
N ALA A 174 15.61 14.34 10.72
CA ALA A 174 14.61 14.17 9.67
C ALA A 174 13.21 13.94 10.27
N ASN A 175 12.19 14.49 9.61
CA ASN A 175 10.78 14.46 10.01
C ASN A 175 10.47 15.12 11.36
N GLN A 176 11.42 15.85 11.93
CA GLN A 176 11.19 16.69 13.10
C GLN A 176 10.91 18.12 12.68
N SER A 177 10.16 18.81 13.52
CA SER A 177 9.71 20.18 13.27
C SER A 177 10.33 21.15 14.25
N VAL A 178 10.58 22.38 13.78
CA VAL A 178 11.02 23.49 14.60
C VAL A 178 10.25 24.76 14.26
N ASN A 179 9.94 25.57 15.28
CA ASN A 179 9.29 26.86 15.08
C ASN A 179 10.29 27.89 14.62
N LEU A 180 10.00 28.56 13.51
CA LEU A 180 10.70 29.70 12.98
C LEU A 180 9.97 30.96 13.42
N GLN A 181 10.74 31.98 13.79
CA GLN A 181 10.17 33.28 14.12
C GLN A 181 11.07 34.41 13.67
N THR A 182 10.45 35.51 13.29
CA THR A 182 11.09 36.81 13.06
C THR A 182 10.20 37.89 13.60
N THR A 183 10.77 39.07 13.89
CA THR A 183 10.04 40.23 14.38
C THR A 183 9.97 41.30 13.31
N VAL A 184 8.85 41.99 13.23
CA VAL A 184 8.72 43.21 12.43
C VAL A 184 8.54 44.36 13.39
N THR A 185 9.31 45.44 13.19
CA THR A 185 9.19 46.66 13.96
C THR A 185 8.85 47.85 13.07
N VAL A 186 8.14 48.79 13.64
CA VAL A 186 7.77 50.06 13.02
C VAL A 186 8.33 51.17 13.94
N ASP A 187 9.26 51.96 13.45
CA ASP A 187 9.95 52.99 14.20
C ASP A 187 10.58 52.48 15.53
N GLY A 188 11.03 51.21 15.51
CA GLY A 188 11.62 50.53 16.67
C GLY A 188 10.62 49.89 17.64
N TYR A 189 9.32 50.09 17.47
CA TYR A 189 8.25 49.46 18.25
C TYR A 189 7.74 48.21 17.56
N ALA A 190 7.14 47.28 18.33
CA ALA A 190 6.49 46.09 17.74
C ALA A 190 5.44 46.48 16.73
N ALA A 191 5.49 45.84 15.56
CA ALA A 191 4.48 46.07 14.53
C ALA A 191 3.09 45.67 15.06
N PRO A 192 2.02 46.39 14.70
CA PRO A 192 0.65 46.02 15.07
C PRO A 192 0.28 44.65 14.57
N LYS A 193 -0.64 44.01 15.29
CA LYS A 193 -1.20 42.71 14.88
C LYS A 193 -1.83 42.81 13.47
N ASP A 194 -1.56 41.82 12.64
CA ASP A 194 -2.05 41.69 11.26
C ASP A 194 -1.63 42.84 10.31
N ALA A 195 -0.72 43.73 10.74
CA ALA A 195 -0.29 44.88 9.91
C ALA A 195 0.68 44.48 8.79
N PHE A 196 1.45 43.43 8.98
CA PHE A 196 2.45 42.97 8.00
C PHE A 196 2.35 41.46 7.80
N LYS A 197 2.64 41.05 6.57
CA LYS A 197 2.73 39.64 6.17
C LYS A 197 4.16 39.34 5.76
N VAL A 198 4.79 38.40 6.46
CA VAL A 198 6.14 37.91 6.16
C VAL A 198 6.02 36.61 5.38
N GLU A 199 6.72 36.55 4.26
CA GLU A 199 6.82 35.33 3.44
C GLU A 199 8.02 34.52 3.88
N PHE A 200 7.84 33.19 3.92
CA PHE A 200 8.86 32.22 4.29
C PHE A 200 9.11 31.25 3.16
N VAL A 201 10.38 30.97 2.90
CA VAL A 201 10.83 30.00 1.89
C VAL A 201 11.88 29.09 2.51
N ALA A 202 11.75 27.79 2.27
CA ALA A 202 12.75 26.80 2.62
C ALA A 202 13.39 26.24 1.34
N SER A 203 14.70 26.04 1.32
CA SER A 203 15.39 25.40 0.19
C SER A 203 15.04 23.91 0.07
N CYS A 204 14.60 23.28 1.16
CA CYS A 204 14.10 21.90 1.23
C CYS A 204 13.26 21.72 2.50
N GLY A 205 12.37 20.75 2.55
CA GLY A 205 11.44 20.51 3.66
C GLY A 205 10.13 21.28 3.52
N ASP A 206 9.27 21.14 4.50
CA ASP A 206 7.93 21.73 4.48
C ASP A 206 7.80 22.87 5.48
N LEU A 207 7.04 23.87 5.10
CA LEU A 207 6.58 24.95 5.98
C LEU A 207 5.10 24.78 6.26
N SER A 208 4.66 25.01 7.50
CA SER A 208 3.23 24.97 7.87
C SER A 208 2.41 26.00 7.10
N SER A 209 3.05 27.08 6.68
CA SER A 209 2.51 28.10 5.77
C SER A 209 3.69 28.84 5.12
N ASN A 210 3.52 29.25 3.86
CA ASN A 210 4.49 30.08 3.15
C ASN A 210 4.45 31.55 3.59
N SER A 211 3.58 31.91 4.51
CA SER A 211 3.51 33.27 5.04
C SER A 211 2.81 33.32 6.39
N ALA A 212 3.16 34.29 7.21
CA ALA A 212 2.51 34.57 8.48
C ALA A 212 2.33 36.08 8.69
N ALA A 213 1.20 36.47 9.26
CA ALA A 213 0.95 37.84 9.70
C ALA A 213 1.66 38.12 11.05
N THR A 214 1.94 39.38 11.34
CA THR A 214 2.46 39.80 12.64
C THR A 214 1.42 39.61 13.74
N ASP A 215 1.85 39.08 14.89
CA ASP A 215 1.03 38.99 16.11
C ASP A 215 1.08 40.33 16.90
N ALA A 216 0.43 40.37 18.07
CA ALA A 216 0.42 41.55 18.93
C ALA A 216 1.83 41.98 19.46
N SER A 217 2.82 41.10 19.36
CA SER A 217 4.21 41.36 19.70
C SER A 217 5.08 41.69 18.49
N GLY A 218 4.45 41.84 17.30
CA GLY A 218 5.13 42.08 16.04
C GLY A 218 5.87 40.87 15.50
N GLN A 219 5.57 39.67 15.97
CA GLN A 219 6.24 38.44 15.54
C GLN A 219 5.43 37.72 14.44
N ALA A 220 6.13 37.24 13.41
CA ALA A 220 5.61 36.32 12.41
C ALA A 220 6.25 34.95 12.65
N ARG A 221 5.42 33.90 12.71
CA ARG A 221 5.84 32.55 13.05
C ARG A 221 5.31 31.51 12.05
N VAL A 222 6.14 30.54 11.70
CA VAL A 222 5.77 29.33 10.95
C VAL A 222 6.54 28.16 11.51
N THR A 223 6.03 26.94 11.27
CA THR A 223 6.75 25.71 11.63
C THR A 223 7.45 25.18 10.39
N TYR A 224 8.73 24.88 10.50
CA TYR A 224 9.51 24.15 9.50
C TYR A 224 9.63 22.70 9.91
N THR A 225 9.42 21.77 8.96
CA THR A 225 9.60 20.32 9.11
C THR A 225 10.70 19.86 8.16
N ALA A 226 11.74 19.27 8.70
CA ALA A 226 12.82 18.69 7.90
C ALA A 226 12.36 17.41 7.20
N LYS A 227 12.68 17.24 5.91
CA LYS A 227 12.49 15.97 5.19
C LYS A 227 13.78 15.18 5.13
N ALA A 228 13.64 13.85 5.01
CA ALA A 228 14.80 12.96 4.96
C ALA A 228 15.67 13.17 3.71
N GLU A 229 15.07 13.65 2.61
CA GLU A 229 15.76 13.96 1.36
C GLU A 229 16.51 15.29 1.36
N CYS A 230 16.40 16.10 2.42
CA CYS A 230 17.05 17.38 2.48
C CYS A 230 18.56 17.27 2.77
N ILE A 231 19.36 17.97 1.98
CA ILE A 231 20.81 18.06 2.17
C ILE A 231 21.12 19.16 3.19
N SER A 232 21.91 18.83 4.20
CA SER A 232 22.37 19.77 5.24
C SER A 232 23.52 20.67 4.73
N PRO A 233 23.51 22.00 5.04
CA PRO A 233 22.49 22.73 5.76
C PRO A 233 21.31 23.16 4.88
N VAL A 234 20.10 23.24 5.46
CA VAL A 234 18.95 23.82 4.81
C VAL A 234 18.92 25.31 5.02
N LYS A 235 18.71 26.07 3.95
CA LYS A 235 18.59 27.53 3.97
C LYS A 235 17.12 27.92 4.03
N LEU A 236 16.80 28.74 5.04
CA LEU A 236 15.48 29.30 5.28
C LEU A 236 15.54 30.81 5.09
N THR A 237 14.56 31.38 4.44
CA THR A 237 14.51 32.80 4.14
C THR A 237 13.18 33.39 4.59
N ALA A 238 13.21 34.48 5.36
CA ALA A 238 12.05 35.32 5.63
C ALA A 238 12.13 36.59 4.79
N THR A 239 11.06 36.98 4.13
CA THR A 239 10.97 38.16 3.27
C THR A 239 9.80 39.03 3.70
N LEU A 240 10.07 40.28 3.94
CA LEU A 240 9.07 41.32 4.13
C LEU A 240 9.11 42.29 2.95
N ALA A 241 8.03 42.34 2.21
CA ALA A 241 7.83 43.30 1.13
C ALA A 241 6.83 44.36 1.58
N THR A 242 7.24 45.62 1.57
CA THR A 242 6.42 46.81 1.79
C THR A 242 6.50 47.71 0.57
N ALA A 243 5.65 48.72 0.47
CA ALA A 243 5.68 49.64 -0.66
C ALA A 243 7.06 50.30 -0.81
N GLY A 244 7.84 49.86 -1.79
CA GLY A 244 9.17 50.37 -2.12
C GLY A 244 10.36 49.74 -1.42
N LEU A 245 10.18 48.78 -0.49
CA LEU A 245 11.27 48.13 0.23
C LEU A 245 11.05 46.63 0.39
N THR A 246 12.05 45.82 0.00
CA THR A 246 12.07 44.39 0.27
C THR A 246 13.23 44.05 1.17
N GLN A 247 12.95 43.48 2.33
CA GLN A 247 13.97 43.04 3.29
C GLN A 247 13.97 41.52 3.36
N LYS A 248 15.15 40.91 3.45
CA LYS A 248 15.33 39.46 3.57
C LYS A 248 16.22 39.14 4.75
N LYS A 249 15.86 38.08 5.47
CA LYS A 249 16.67 37.49 6.53
C LYS A 249 16.77 35.99 6.29
N GLU A 250 17.96 35.45 6.52
CA GLU A 250 18.28 34.05 6.23
C GLU A 250 18.72 33.36 7.52
N LEU A 251 18.36 32.07 7.59
CA LEU A 251 18.77 31.16 8.65
C LEU A 251 19.22 29.85 8.01
N SER A 252 20.37 29.35 8.38
CA SER A 252 20.82 28.00 7.97
C SER A 252 20.64 27.02 9.12
N ILE A 253 19.90 25.95 8.88
CA ILE A 253 19.69 24.87 9.85
C ILE A 253 20.50 23.67 9.43
N SER A 254 21.32 23.13 10.32
CA SER A 254 21.99 21.85 10.14
C SER A 254 21.00 20.73 10.40
N LEU A 255 20.95 19.75 9.49
CA LEU A 255 20.18 18.53 9.70
C LEU A 255 21.07 17.45 10.31
N ALA A 256 20.51 16.65 11.21
CA ALA A 256 21.18 15.47 11.72
C ALA A 256 21.31 14.44 10.58
N SER A 257 22.49 13.83 10.48
CA SER A 257 22.66 12.70 9.55
C SER A 257 21.72 11.58 9.98
N ALA A 258 20.94 11.06 9.03
CA ALA A 258 20.11 9.89 9.27
C ALA A 258 21.01 8.72 9.67
N THR A 259 20.68 8.07 10.79
CA THR A 259 21.42 6.89 11.27
C THR A 259 20.87 5.63 10.63
N PRO A 260 21.72 4.75 10.09
CA PRO A 260 21.32 3.44 9.60
C PRO A 260 20.59 2.63 10.67
N SER A 261 19.40 2.14 10.35
CA SER A 261 18.57 1.31 11.25
C SER A 261 18.27 -0.06 10.66
N ALA A 262 18.11 -0.15 9.34
CA ALA A 262 17.90 -1.42 8.66
C ALA A 262 18.47 -1.38 7.23
N ILE A 263 18.80 -2.58 6.72
CA ILE A 263 19.06 -2.83 5.32
C ILE A 263 17.88 -3.66 4.80
N VAL A 264 17.32 -3.28 3.67
CA VAL A 264 16.22 -4.00 3.02
C VAL A 264 16.68 -4.57 1.70
N PHE A 265 16.47 -5.87 1.50
CA PHE A 265 16.60 -6.48 0.19
C PHE A 265 15.38 -6.08 -0.66
N VAL A 266 15.61 -5.45 -1.79
CA VAL A 266 14.54 -4.88 -2.63
C VAL A 266 14.11 -5.87 -3.71
N ALA A 267 15.08 -6.37 -4.49
CA ALA A 267 14.79 -7.25 -5.63
C ALA A 267 16.03 -7.95 -6.16
N ALA A 268 15.79 -9.03 -6.90
CA ALA A 268 16.74 -9.67 -7.80
C ALA A 268 16.20 -9.62 -9.23
N THR A 269 17.02 -9.28 -10.21
CA THR A 269 16.59 -9.23 -11.62
C THR A 269 16.28 -10.62 -12.17
N VAL A 270 17.02 -11.63 -11.73
CA VAL A 270 16.81 -13.04 -12.06
C VAL A 270 16.80 -13.81 -10.74
N PRO A 271 15.63 -14.02 -10.10
CA PRO A 271 15.54 -14.73 -8.83
C PRO A 271 16.10 -16.17 -8.92
N THR A 272 15.82 -16.86 -10.02
CA THR A 272 16.34 -18.19 -10.29
C THR A 272 17.34 -18.13 -11.44
N MET A 273 18.62 -18.14 -11.08
CA MET A 273 19.71 -18.23 -12.05
C MET A 273 19.87 -19.66 -12.53
N VAL A 274 20.27 -19.80 -13.79
CA VAL A 274 20.70 -21.10 -14.33
C VAL A 274 22.16 -21.34 -14.02
N SER A 275 22.50 -22.57 -13.64
CA SER A 275 23.88 -22.98 -13.34
C SER A 275 24.82 -22.61 -14.52
N LYS A 276 26.04 -22.20 -14.17
CA LYS A 276 27.08 -21.83 -15.14
C LYS A 276 27.33 -22.92 -16.19
N ARG A 277 27.07 -24.19 -15.87
CA ARG A 277 27.22 -25.33 -16.81
C ARG A 277 26.24 -25.28 -17.95
N VAL A 278 25.01 -24.81 -17.71
CA VAL A 278 23.99 -24.62 -18.73
C VAL A 278 24.27 -23.34 -19.52
N GLY A 279 24.81 -22.32 -18.85
CA GLY A 279 25.15 -21.04 -19.46
C GLY A 279 23.94 -20.19 -19.85
N GLY A 280 24.18 -19.14 -20.60
CA GLY A 280 23.16 -18.24 -21.12
C GLY A 280 22.96 -16.96 -20.28
N ALA A 281 22.03 -16.11 -20.72
CA ALA A 281 21.80 -14.79 -20.14
C ALA A 281 21.31 -14.83 -18.68
N ASN A 282 20.67 -15.92 -18.26
CA ASN A 282 20.12 -16.09 -16.92
C ASN A 282 21.11 -16.70 -15.91
N SER A 283 22.41 -16.74 -16.22
CA SER A 283 23.45 -17.24 -15.29
C SER A 283 23.96 -16.16 -14.33
N GLN A 284 23.35 -15.00 -14.28
CA GLN A 284 23.67 -13.92 -13.36
C GLN A 284 22.42 -13.14 -12.95
N SER A 285 22.49 -12.51 -11.79
CA SER A 285 21.41 -11.69 -11.24
C SER A 285 21.97 -10.41 -10.61
N THR A 286 21.26 -9.31 -10.79
CA THR A 286 21.54 -8.08 -10.05
C THR A 286 20.66 -8.02 -8.83
N LEU A 287 21.28 -7.98 -7.66
CA LEU A 287 20.61 -7.85 -6.36
C LEU A 287 20.65 -6.40 -5.92
N THR A 288 19.50 -5.86 -5.51
CA THR A 288 19.39 -4.48 -5.03
C THR A 288 19.03 -4.47 -3.56
N PHE A 289 19.76 -3.67 -2.79
CA PHE A 289 19.54 -3.45 -1.36
C PHE A 289 19.41 -1.96 -1.09
N LYS A 290 18.68 -1.60 -0.06
CA LYS A 290 18.47 -0.22 0.37
C LYS A 290 18.74 -0.07 1.86
N LEU A 291 19.54 0.93 2.22
CA LEU A 291 19.84 1.31 3.59
C LEU A 291 18.81 2.36 4.04
N ILE A 292 18.14 2.13 5.16
CA ILE A 292 17.07 2.98 5.67
C ILE A 292 17.28 3.34 7.14
N ASP A 293 16.67 4.46 7.54
CA ASP A 293 16.59 4.90 8.94
C ASP A 293 15.44 4.21 9.70
N ALA A 294 15.29 4.53 10.99
CA ALA A 294 14.22 3.99 11.84
C ALA A 294 12.79 4.37 11.39
N SER A 295 12.65 5.39 10.57
CA SER A 295 11.38 5.83 9.99
C SER A 295 11.10 5.21 8.62
N GLY A 296 12.00 4.36 8.10
CA GLY A 296 11.89 3.74 6.78
C GLY A 296 12.38 4.60 5.62
N ASN A 297 12.98 5.77 5.88
CA ASN A 297 13.51 6.63 4.84
C ASN A 297 14.91 6.21 4.41
N ALA A 298 15.22 6.42 3.13
CA ALA A 298 16.54 6.14 2.58
C ALA A 298 17.65 6.99 3.23
N ILE A 299 18.77 6.35 3.55
CA ILE A 299 20.00 7.07 3.96
C ILE A 299 20.65 7.67 2.73
N GLN A 300 20.56 8.98 2.58
CA GLN A 300 21.08 9.68 1.40
C GLN A 300 22.60 9.96 1.48
N THR A 301 23.17 9.96 2.69
CA THR A 301 24.61 10.09 2.86
C THR A 301 25.30 8.84 2.31
N PRO A 302 26.26 9.00 1.38
CA PRO A 302 27.02 7.86 0.85
C PRO A 302 27.65 7.04 1.98
N THR A 303 27.21 5.80 2.12
CA THR A 303 27.62 4.88 3.18
C THR A 303 28.23 3.64 2.59
N GLU A 304 29.42 3.23 3.05
CA GLU A 304 30.06 2.00 2.60
C GLU A 304 29.39 0.78 3.25
N LEU A 305 28.98 -0.17 2.41
CA LEU A 305 28.42 -1.46 2.82
C LEU A 305 29.35 -2.59 2.43
N ALA A 306 29.51 -3.55 3.32
CA ALA A 306 30.23 -4.80 3.09
C ALA A 306 29.25 -5.90 2.66
N LEU A 307 29.57 -6.63 1.63
CA LEU A 307 28.79 -7.73 1.08
C LEU A 307 29.59 -9.02 1.18
N SER A 308 28.92 -10.11 1.54
CA SER A 308 29.53 -11.45 1.58
C SER A 308 28.53 -12.51 1.15
N LEU A 309 29.01 -13.50 0.43
CA LEU A 309 28.26 -14.73 0.14
C LEU A 309 28.31 -15.65 1.37
N ASP A 310 27.24 -16.40 1.62
CA ASP A 310 27.23 -17.44 2.62
C ASP A 310 28.07 -18.66 2.19
N ASP A 311 28.33 -19.59 3.12
CA ASP A 311 29.17 -20.74 2.83
C ASP A 311 28.57 -21.71 1.82
N ALA A 312 27.23 -21.82 1.76
CA ALA A 312 26.56 -22.66 0.79
C ALA A 312 26.74 -22.09 -0.62
N SER A 313 26.53 -20.78 -0.81
CA SER A 313 26.77 -20.09 -2.07
C SER A 313 28.23 -20.21 -2.53
N LYS A 314 29.18 -20.05 -1.61
CA LYS A 314 30.62 -20.20 -1.92
C LYS A 314 30.97 -21.64 -2.39
N LYS A 315 30.47 -22.64 -1.66
CA LYS A 315 30.66 -24.07 -2.05
C LYS A 315 30.07 -24.37 -3.41
N ALA A 316 28.92 -23.74 -3.74
CA ALA A 316 28.28 -23.87 -5.04
C ALA A 316 29.04 -23.15 -6.18
N GLY A 317 30.07 -22.38 -5.85
CA GLY A 317 30.87 -21.63 -6.81
C GLY A 317 30.23 -20.32 -7.27
N VAL A 318 29.27 -19.80 -6.50
CA VAL A 318 28.69 -18.47 -6.74
C VAL A 318 29.70 -17.39 -6.42
N LEU A 319 29.82 -16.38 -7.28
CA LEU A 319 30.79 -15.30 -7.12
C LEU A 319 30.13 -13.96 -7.49
N PHE A 320 30.68 -12.87 -6.99
CA PHE A 320 30.36 -11.54 -7.50
C PHE A 320 30.93 -11.35 -8.92
N ASP A 321 30.52 -10.28 -9.57
CA ASP A 321 30.93 -9.94 -10.96
C ASP A 321 32.45 -9.80 -11.14
N ASP A 322 33.17 -9.42 -10.09
CA ASP A 322 34.64 -9.30 -10.04
C ASP A 322 35.36 -10.63 -9.70
N GLY A 323 34.63 -11.72 -9.52
CA GLY A 323 35.19 -13.03 -9.20
C GLY A 323 35.53 -13.25 -7.73
N THR A 324 35.07 -12.39 -6.84
CA THR A 324 35.27 -12.50 -5.37
C THR A 324 34.03 -13.04 -4.69
N ASP A 325 34.16 -13.49 -3.43
CA ASP A 325 33.07 -13.90 -2.55
C ASP A 325 32.71 -12.85 -1.49
N THR A 326 33.46 -11.74 -1.47
CA THR A 326 33.22 -10.55 -0.65
C THR A 326 33.40 -9.30 -1.48
N LYS A 327 32.63 -8.25 -1.19
CA LYS A 327 32.67 -7.00 -1.92
C LYS A 327 32.33 -5.82 -1.02
N ARG A 328 32.79 -4.62 -1.37
CA ARG A 328 32.38 -3.38 -0.75
C ARG A 328 31.74 -2.46 -1.78
N LYS A 329 30.66 -1.79 -1.41
CA LYS A 329 29.97 -0.80 -2.24
C LYS A 329 29.47 0.36 -1.41
N THR A 330 29.52 1.55 -1.97
CA THR A 330 28.96 2.77 -1.35
C THR A 330 27.57 3.02 -1.91
N THR A 331 26.62 3.36 -1.02
CA THR A 331 25.24 3.69 -1.41
C THR A 331 25.20 4.96 -2.25
N GLY A 332 24.28 5.02 -3.20
CA GLY A 332 23.93 6.25 -3.91
C GLY A 332 23.06 7.18 -3.05
N THR A 333 22.63 8.29 -3.65
CA THR A 333 21.75 9.29 -3.02
C THR A 333 20.37 8.78 -2.60
N GLU A 334 19.95 7.63 -3.12
CA GLU A 334 18.70 6.97 -2.73
C GLU A 334 18.92 5.89 -1.65
N GLY A 335 20.11 5.83 -1.05
CA GLY A 335 20.47 4.83 -0.06
C GLY A 335 20.60 3.42 -0.65
N ALA A 336 20.61 3.27 -1.96
CA ALA A 336 20.59 1.97 -2.63
C ALA A 336 21.98 1.55 -3.13
N ILE A 337 22.18 0.22 -3.15
CA ILE A 337 23.27 -0.43 -3.88
C ILE A 337 22.71 -1.52 -4.76
N SER A 338 23.37 -1.79 -5.87
CA SER A 338 23.10 -2.95 -6.73
C SER A 338 24.39 -3.73 -6.93
N VAL A 339 24.33 -5.05 -6.81
CA VAL A 339 25.48 -5.95 -6.99
C VAL A 339 25.10 -7.10 -7.92
N ILE A 340 25.99 -7.48 -8.80
CA ILE A 340 25.81 -8.62 -9.69
C ILE A 340 26.42 -9.85 -9.03
N VAL A 341 25.63 -10.92 -8.96
CA VAL A 341 26.08 -12.26 -8.61
C VAL A 341 26.01 -13.16 -9.83
N LYS A 342 26.98 -14.02 -9.99
CA LYS A 342 27.11 -15.01 -11.08
C LYS A 342 26.87 -16.40 -10.52
N ALA A 343 26.08 -17.18 -11.23
CA ALA A 343 25.79 -18.56 -10.84
C ALA A 343 27.07 -19.40 -10.81
N GLY A 344 27.14 -20.28 -9.83
CA GLY A 344 28.12 -21.32 -9.76
C GLY A 344 27.75 -22.56 -10.60
N ASN A 345 28.45 -23.63 -10.38
CA ASN A 345 28.22 -24.90 -11.09
C ASN A 345 27.17 -25.78 -10.40
N ILE A 346 26.98 -25.62 -9.09
CA ILE A 346 26.12 -26.47 -8.27
C ILE A 346 24.83 -25.72 -7.96
N PRO A 347 23.67 -26.32 -8.24
CA PRO A 347 22.40 -25.77 -7.81
C PRO A 347 22.32 -25.58 -6.29
N SER A 348 21.92 -24.40 -5.86
CA SER A 348 21.85 -24.07 -4.43
C SER A 348 21.03 -22.78 -4.21
N PRO A 349 20.48 -22.58 -3.02
CA PRO A 349 20.07 -21.25 -2.59
C PRO A 349 21.27 -20.31 -2.62
N VAL A 350 21.02 -19.02 -2.90
CA VAL A 350 22.06 -17.98 -2.91
C VAL A 350 21.70 -16.91 -1.89
N THR A 351 22.59 -16.72 -0.94
CA THR A 351 22.43 -15.69 0.08
C THR A 351 23.61 -14.72 0.05
N VAL A 352 23.30 -13.46 -0.22
CA VAL A 352 24.22 -12.34 -0.06
C VAL A 352 23.85 -11.61 1.22
N THR A 353 24.74 -11.57 2.19
CA THR A 353 24.58 -10.75 3.39
C THR A 353 25.24 -9.40 3.16
N VAL A 354 24.49 -8.34 3.37
CA VAL A 354 24.95 -6.96 3.31
C VAL A 354 25.02 -6.41 4.74
N THR A 355 26.14 -5.80 5.10
CA THR A 355 26.37 -5.26 6.43
C THR A 355 26.86 -3.81 6.35
N GLU A 356 26.33 -2.94 7.18
CA GLU A 356 26.90 -1.60 7.43
C GLU A 356 27.91 -1.75 8.58
N PRO A 357 29.22 -1.55 8.31
CA PRO A 357 30.25 -1.93 9.27
C PRO A 357 30.26 -1.10 10.57
N LYS A 358 29.77 0.15 10.55
CA LYS A 358 29.81 1.03 11.73
C LYS A 358 28.67 0.76 12.70
N SER A 359 27.46 0.56 12.19
CA SER A 359 26.28 0.24 13.00
C SER A 359 26.08 -1.24 13.27
N GLY A 360 26.72 -2.10 12.48
CA GLY A 360 26.52 -3.56 12.53
C GLY A 360 25.18 -4.04 11.94
N VAL A 361 24.38 -3.12 11.39
CA VAL A 361 23.11 -3.47 10.73
C VAL A 361 23.38 -4.33 9.52
N ASN A 362 22.69 -5.44 9.40
CA ASN A 362 22.82 -6.37 8.29
C ASN A 362 21.49 -6.93 7.81
N ALA A 363 21.46 -7.41 6.57
CA ALA A 363 20.34 -8.15 6.00
C ALA A 363 20.82 -9.14 4.93
N PRO A 364 20.26 -10.36 4.91
CA PRO A 364 20.48 -11.30 3.82
C PRO A 364 19.56 -10.99 2.64
N SER A 365 19.97 -11.39 1.43
CA SER A 365 19.04 -11.58 0.31
C SER A 365 18.18 -12.82 0.55
N TRP A 366 17.00 -12.85 -0.09
CA TRP A 366 16.09 -13.98 -0.03
C TRP A 366 15.47 -14.27 -1.40
N GLY A 367 14.98 -15.50 -1.61
CA GLY A 367 14.32 -15.90 -2.84
C GLY A 367 15.22 -15.92 -4.07
N VAL A 368 16.54 -16.07 -3.87
CA VAL A 368 17.54 -16.20 -4.96
C VAL A 368 18.14 -17.59 -4.93
N ALA A 369 18.24 -18.23 -6.09
CA ALA A 369 18.79 -19.58 -6.22
C ALA A 369 19.55 -19.77 -7.52
N VAL A 370 20.46 -20.74 -7.54
CA VAL A 370 20.99 -21.36 -8.75
C VAL A 370 20.26 -22.69 -8.94
N SER A 371 19.59 -22.84 -10.09
CA SER A 371 18.90 -24.05 -10.51
C SER A 371 19.76 -24.88 -11.47
N SER A 372 19.55 -26.20 -11.51
CA SER A 372 20.07 -27.04 -12.57
C SER A 372 19.54 -26.63 -13.94
N GLY A 373 18.42 -25.88 -13.96
CA GLY A 373 17.73 -25.46 -15.18
C GLY A 373 16.77 -26.50 -15.73
N LYS A 374 16.66 -27.67 -15.09
CA LYS A 374 15.85 -28.80 -15.52
C LYS A 374 14.90 -29.26 -14.43
N ALA A 375 13.68 -29.56 -14.80
CA ALA A 375 12.71 -30.21 -13.92
C ALA A 375 13.07 -31.70 -13.76
N VAL A 376 12.82 -32.25 -12.57
CA VAL A 376 12.99 -33.70 -12.32
C VAL A 376 11.65 -34.35 -11.99
N GLN A 377 11.54 -35.63 -12.31
CA GLN A 377 10.28 -36.37 -12.20
C GLN A 377 9.71 -36.39 -10.77
N ASP A 378 10.57 -36.53 -9.76
CA ASP A 378 10.17 -36.64 -8.35
C ASP A 378 9.63 -35.32 -7.75
N GLN A 379 9.85 -34.22 -8.47
CA GLN A 379 9.43 -32.88 -8.06
C GLN A 379 8.30 -32.32 -8.91
N VAL A 380 7.65 -33.15 -9.71
CA VAL A 380 6.54 -32.75 -10.57
C VAL A 380 5.21 -33.08 -9.93
N SER A 381 4.29 -32.13 -9.91
CA SER A 381 2.92 -32.33 -9.43
C SER A 381 1.90 -31.60 -10.31
N LEU A 382 0.72 -32.19 -10.40
CA LEU A 382 -0.45 -31.62 -11.04
C LEU A 382 -1.63 -31.67 -10.07
N SER A 383 -2.25 -30.56 -9.80
CA SER A 383 -3.41 -30.44 -8.92
C SER A 383 -4.58 -29.74 -9.60
N ALA A 384 -5.77 -29.93 -9.06
CA ALA A 384 -6.98 -29.25 -9.50
C ALA A 384 -7.65 -28.53 -8.31
N ASP A 385 -8.28 -27.38 -8.56
CA ASP A 385 -9.10 -26.69 -7.55
C ASP A 385 -10.29 -27.57 -7.14
N LYS A 386 -10.85 -28.27 -8.11
CA LYS A 386 -11.94 -29.23 -7.93
C LYS A 386 -11.65 -30.45 -8.79
N SER A 387 -11.57 -31.63 -8.17
CA SER A 387 -11.35 -32.89 -8.88
C SER A 387 -12.66 -33.53 -9.31
N SER A 388 -13.78 -33.22 -8.67
CA SER A 388 -15.11 -33.69 -9.10
C SER A 388 -15.99 -32.50 -9.45
N LEU A 389 -16.47 -32.50 -10.70
CA LEU A 389 -17.24 -31.40 -11.29
C LEU A 389 -18.66 -31.87 -11.57
N GLU A 390 -19.67 -31.04 -11.35
CA GLU A 390 -21.03 -31.25 -11.84
C GLU A 390 -21.06 -31.01 -13.36
N ALA A 391 -20.46 -31.94 -14.11
CA ALA A 391 -20.11 -31.74 -15.51
C ALA A 391 -20.58 -32.86 -16.44
N PHE A 392 -21.17 -33.96 -15.90
CA PHE A 392 -21.62 -35.05 -16.73
C PHE A 392 -22.82 -34.61 -17.57
N LYS A 393 -22.65 -34.69 -18.90
CA LYS A 393 -23.60 -34.15 -19.89
C LYS A 393 -23.88 -32.64 -19.75
N ILE A 394 -22.99 -31.91 -19.08
CA ILE A 394 -23.07 -30.46 -18.94
C ILE A 394 -21.76 -29.84 -19.47
N ASP A 395 -21.89 -29.01 -20.49
CA ASP A 395 -20.75 -28.28 -21.08
C ASP A 395 -20.36 -27.04 -20.28
N ASN A 396 -19.12 -26.60 -20.47
CA ASN A 396 -18.59 -25.35 -19.94
C ASN A 396 -18.43 -25.30 -18.41
N VAL A 397 -18.47 -26.43 -17.71
CA VAL A 397 -18.09 -26.49 -16.30
C VAL A 397 -16.56 -26.51 -16.21
N THR A 398 -15.99 -25.67 -15.36
CA THR A 398 -14.54 -25.41 -15.31
C THR A 398 -13.91 -25.76 -13.99
N THR A 399 -12.63 -26.13 -14.04
CA THR A 399 -11.72 -26.18 -12.89
C THR A 399 -10.33 -25.72 -13.32
N THR A 400 -9.59 -25.08 -12.39
CA THR A 400 -8.20 -24.70 -12.62
C THR A 400 -7.30 -25.90 -12.34
N LEU A 401 -6.38 -26.15 -13.25
CA LEU A 401 -5.30 -27.13 -13.08
C LEU A 401 -4.00 -26.36 -12.86
N THR A 402 -3.27 -26.70 -11.81
CA THR A 402 -1.98 -26.09 -11.49
C THR A 402 -0.88 -27.14 -11.54
N PHE A 403 0.09 -26.91 -12.41
CA PHE A 403 1.32 -27.68 -12.51
C PHE A 403 2.40 -27.00 -11.70
N SER A 404 3.14 -27.77 -10.90
CA SER A 404 4.27 -27.30 -10.11
C SER A 404 5.45 -28.25 -10.31
N THR A 405 6.65 -27.69 -10.32
CA THR A 405 7.87 -28.46 -10.41
C THR A 405 9.05 -27.77 -9.74
N SER A 406 10.14 -28.48 -9.54
CA SER A 406 11.44 -27.92 -9.15
C SER A 406 12.56 -28.75 -9.77
N ASP A 407 13.79 -28.27 -9.61
CA ASP A 407 14.95 -29.11 -9.88
C ASP A 407 15.18 -30.14 -8.76
N ARG A 408 16.16 -31.01 -8.91
CA ARG A 408 16.46 -32.08 -7.94
C ARG A 408 16.89 -31.58 -6.54
N PHE A 409 17.21 -30.31 -6.41
CA PHE A 409 17.57 -29.67 -5.15
C PHE A 409 16.40 -28.87 -4.53
N GLY A 410 15.23 -28.90 -5.16
CA GLY A 410 14.06 -28.13 -4.74
C GLY A 410 14.11 -26.66 -5.15
N ASN A 411 15.08 -26.23 -6.00
CA ASN A 411 15.12 -24.87 -6.49
C ASN A 411 14.14 -24.66 -7.66
N PRO A 412 13.60 -23.46 -7.86
CA PRO A 412 12.76 -23.18 -8.99
C PRO A 412 13.47 -23.44 -10.34
N VAL A 413 12.74 -24.01 -11.29
CA VAL A 413 13.16 -24.10 -12.69
C VAL A 413 13.00 -22.72 -13.33
N PRO A 414 13.84 -22.31 -14.28
CA PRO A 414 13.75 -21.01 -14.90
C PRO A 414 12.36 -20.70 -15.44
N ALA A 415 11.91 -19.46 -15.23
CA ALA A 415 10.63 -18.99 -15.73
C ALA A 415 10.55 -19.10 -17.27
N ASN A 416 9.33 -19.18 -17.79
CA ASN A 416 8.98 -19.33 -19.22
C ASN A 416 9.25 -20.73 -19.81
N ALA A 417 9.66 -21.74 -19.03
CA ALA A 417 9.66 -23.11 -19.53
C ALA A 417 8.21 -23.54 -19.82
N GLN A 418 8.01 -24.16 -20.99
CA GLN A 418 6.69 -24.54 -21.45
C GLN A 418 6.26 -25.88 -20.87
N VAL A 419 5.03 -25.91 -20.34
CA VAL A 419 4.32 -27.11 -19.90
C VAL A 419 3.18 -27.40 -20.89
N ASN A 420 3.06 -28.65 -21.31
CA ASN A 420 2.03 -29.11 -22.25
C ASN A 420 1.01 -29.96 -21.49
N PHE A 421 -0.26 -29.83 -21.88
CA PHE A 421 -1.36 -30.59 -21.28
C PHE A 421 -2.12 -31.39 -22.36
N VAL A 422 -2.48 -32.57 -22.01
CA VAL A 422 -3.33 -33.46 -22.83
C VAL A 422 -4.49 -33.95 -21.98
N THR A 423 -5.69 -33.97 -22.54
CA THR A 423 -6.89 -34.49 -21.87
C THR A 423 -7.76 -35.24 -22.84
N ARG A 424 -8.53 -36.20 -22.32
CA ARG A 424 -9.57 -36.92 -23.05
C ARG A 424 -10.90 -36.64 -22.36
N GLY A 425 -11.87 -36.08 -23.06
CA GLY A 425 -13.16 -35.72 -22.48
C GLY A 425 -13.14 -34.33 -21.82
N GLY A 426 -13.14 -33.28 -22.62
CA GLY A 426 -13.06 -31.90 -22.24
C GLY A 426 -11.98 -31.17 -23.01
N VAL A 427 -11.76 -29.92 -22.69
CA VAL A 427 -10.79 -29.04 -23.37
C VAL A 427 -9.94 -28.32 -22.33
N ILE A 428 -8.65 -28.24 -22.58
CA ILE A 428 -7.76 -27.35 -21.83
C ILE A 428 -7.74 -26.01 -22.52
N THR A 429 -8.16 -24.97 -21.79
CA THR A 429 -8.11 -23.59 -22.24
C THR A 429 -7.06 -22.84 -21.42
N GLY A 430 -6.26 -22.05 -22.07
CA GLY A 430 -5.14 -21.30 -21.47
C GLY A 430 -4.42 -20.50 -22.53
N SER A 431 -3.26 -19.97 -22.23
CA SER A 431 -2.59 -18.99 -23.07
C SER A 431 -2.17 -19.50 -24.46
N ASN A 432 -2.13 -20.80 -24.75
CA ASN A 432 -1.79 -21.35 -26.07
C ASN A 432 -2.31 -22.78 -26.26
N ASN A 433 -3.63 -22.96 -26.41
CA ASN A 433 -4.24 -24.26 -26.76
C ASN A 433 -3.64 -25.47 -26.00
N GLY A 434 -3.77 -25.50 -24.68
CA GLY A 434 -3.30 -26.62 -23.87
C GLY A 434 -1.85 -26.51 -23.39
N THR A 435 -1.28 -25.30 -23.35
CA THR A 435 0.04 -25.06 -22.75
C THR A 435 0.03 -23.87 -21.78
N CYS A 436 0.96 -23.86 -20.85
CA CYS A 436 1.32 -22.67 -20.06
C CYS A 436 2.82 -22.56 -19.89
N GLN A 437 3.28 -21.39 -19.46
CA GLN A 437 4.68 -21.13 -19.14
C GLN A 437 4.85 -21.03 -17.64
N LEU A 438 5.90 -21.65 -17.08
CA LEU A 438 6.24 -21.54 -15.67
C LEU A 438 6.51 -20.08 -15.28
N ASN A 439 6.00 -19.70 -14.15
CA ASN A 439 6.35 -18.43 -13.48
C ASN A 439 7.66 -18.56 -12.67
N ALA A 440 8.04 -17.50 -11.96
CA ALA A 440 9.24 -17.48 -11.13
C ALA A 440 9.23 -18.50 -9.97
N SER A 441 8.04 -18.98 -9.57
CA SER A 441 7.86 -20.03 -8.55
C SER A 441 7.75 -21.43 -9.16
N SER A 442 8.12 -21.61 -10.43
CA SER A 442 8.01 -22.87 -11.18
C SER A 442 6.61 -23.47 -11.20
N GLN A 443 5.61 -22.62 -11.30
CA GLN A 443 4.21 -22.98 -11.39
C GLN A 443 3.57 -22.35 -12.62
N CYS A 444 2.59 -23.05 -13.18
CA CYS A 444 1.67 -22.46 -14.14
C CYS A 444 0.30 -23.12 -14.06
N SER A 445 -0.72 -22.41 -14.51
CA SER A 445 -2.10 -22.89 -14.43
C SER A 445 -2.80 -22.80 -15.79
N VAL A 446 -3.69 -23.75 -16.03
CA VAL A 446 -4.60 -23.79 -17.17
C VAL A 446 -6.02 -24.08 -16.67
N THR A 447 -7.01 -23.81 -17.50
CA THR A 447 -8.40 -24.14 -17.18
C THR A 447 -8.85 -25.36 -17.96
N PHE A 448 -9.28 -26.41 -17.25
CA PHE A 448 -10.06 -27.47 -17.82
C PHE A 448 -11.53 -27.02 -17.97
N ARG A 449 -12.13 -27.33 -19.08
CA ARG A 449 -13.54 -27.06 -19.39
C ARG A 449 -14.20 -28.31 -19.92
N SER A 450 -15.33 -28.72 -19.31
CA SER A 450 -16.09 -29.86 -19.76
C SER A 450 -16.68 -29.66 -21.17
N LEU A 451 -16.65 -30.73 -21.96
CA LEU A 451 -17.23 -30.77 -23.28
C LEU A 451 -17.79 -32.18 -23.51
N ASN A 452 -19.09 -32.28 -23.72
CA ASN A 452 -19.80 -33.56 -23.90
C ASN A 452 -19.99 -33.87 -25.38
N GLY A 453 -18.91 -34.22 -26.04
CA GLY A 453 -18.89 -34.61 -27.45
C GLY A 453 -18.49 -36.07 -27.66
N THR A 454 -18.27 -36.44 -28.92
CA THR A 454 -17.64 -37.71 -29.29
C THR A 454 -16.29 -37.84 -28.65
N GLY A 455 -16.09 -38.80 -27.79
CA GLY A 455 -14.83 -39.04 -27.05
C GLY A 455 -14.89 -38.70 -25.55
N SER A 456 -15.98 -38.14 -25.04
CA SER A 456 -16.20 -38.04 -23.60
C SER A 456 -16.29 -39.39 -22.96
N PRO A 457 -15.56 -39.67 -21.89
CA PRO A 457 -15.63 -40.98 -21.20
C PRO A 457 -17.02 -41.22 -20.66
N GLN A 458 -17.59 -42.38 -21.01
CA GLN A 458 -18.95 -42.75 -20.59
C GLN A 458 -19.08 -42.94 -19.07
N ASN A 459 -17.99 -43.21 -18.40
CA ASN A 459 -17.91 -43.35 -16.95
C ASN A 459 -17.68 -42.00 -16.23
N GLY A 460 -17.69 -40.87 -16.95
CA GLY A 460 -17.43 -39.54 -16.37
C GLY A 460 -15.99 -39.31 -15.90
N ARG A 461 -15.06 -40.22 -16.09
CA ARG A 461 -13.68 -40.15 -15.61
C ARG A 461 -12.76 -39.60 -16.67
N VAL A 462 -12.04 -38.54 -16.31
CA VAL A 462 -11.17 -37.81 -17.22
C VAL A 462 -9.76 -37.76 -16.67
N THR A 463 -8.81 -38.28 -17.44
CA THR A 463 -7.40 -38.09 -17.17
C THR A 463 -6.93 -36.78 -17.79
N VAL A 464 -6.13 -36.03 -17.06
CA VAL A 464 -5.33 -34.92 -17.58
C VAL A 464 -3.87 -35.27 -17.33
N LEU A 465 -3.06 -35.23 -18.38
CA LEU A 465 -1.60 -35.39 -18.31
C LEU A 465 -0.96 -34.06 -18.60
N ALA A 466 -0.07 -33.62 -17.70
CA ALA A 466 0.82 -32.49 -17.92
C ALA A 466 2.26 -33.00 -18.04
N TYR A 467 3.01 -32.46 -18.99
CA TYR A 467 4.40 -32.85 -19.21
C TYR A 467 5.27 -31.71 -19.73
N MET A 468 6.57 -31.78 -19.45
CA MET A 468 7.56 -30.85 -19.94
C MET A 468 8.91 -31.53 -20.10
N SER A 469 9.87 -30.85 -20.76
CA SER A 469 11.26 -31.32 -20.82
C SER A 469 11.92 -31.21 -19.46
N GLY A 470 12.66 -32.26 -19.09
CA GLY A 470 13.36 -32.36 -17.81
C GLY A 470 14.55 -33.31 -17.88
N GLU A 471 15.02 -33.70 -16.71
CA GLU A 471 16.11 -34.66 -16.52
C GLU A 471 15.69 -35.83 -15.61
N GLU A 472 16.38 -36.95 -15.71
CA GLU A 472 16.21 -38.07 -14.82
C GLU A 472 16.80 -37.77 -13.42
N SER A 473 16.10 -38.20 -12.37
CA SER A 473 16.62 -38.11 -11.00
C SER A 473 17.81 -39.04 -10.82
N PHE A 474 18.85 -38.60 -10.13
CA PHE A 474 19.99 -39.44 -9.74
C PHE A 474 20.48 -39.13 -8.34
N THR A 475 21.21 -40.06 -7.75
CA THR A 475 21.85 -39.89 -6.44
C THR A 475 23.25 -39.33 -6.63
N ASP A 476 23.41 -38.04 -6.37
CA ASP A 476 24.69 -37.33 -6.44
C ASP A 476 25.53 -37.68 -5.19
N LYS A 477 26.50 -38.60 -5.34
CA LYS A 477 27.30 -39.11 -4.21
C LYS A 477 28.42 -38.17 -3.81
N ASN A 478 28.93 -37.36 -4.73
CA ASN A 478 30.06 -36.46 -4.48
C ASN A 478 29.63 -35.02 -4.27
N GLY A 479 28.33 -34.71 -4.48
CA GLY A 479 27.76 -33.37 -4.28
C GLY A 479 28.18 -32.32 -5.32
N ASP A 480 28.66 -32.76 -6.50
CA ASP A 480 29.13 -31.84 -7.55
C ASP A 480 28.00 -31.41 -8.54
N GLY A 481 26.81 -31.97 -8.37
CA GLY A 481 25.66 -31.65 -9.19
C GLY A 481 25.66 -32.26 -10.60
N VAL A 482 26.52 -33.19 -10.90
CA VAL A 482 26.65 -33.86 -12.23
C VAL A 482 26.64 -35.36 -12.05
N TRP A 483 25.82 -36.00 -12.86
CA TRP A 483 25.84 -37.46 -12.88
C TRP A 483 27.17 -38.01 -13.38
N GLN A 484 27.70 -39.02 -12.70
CA GLN A 484 28.86 -39.81 -13.10
C GLN A 484 28.57 -41.31 -13.08
N SER A 485 29.37 -42.03 -13.87
CA SER A 485 29.31 -43.51 -13.88
C SER A 485 29.49 -44.06 -12.46
N GLY A 486 28.55 -44.85 -11.98
CA GLY A 486 28.50 -45.41 -10.64
C GLY A 486 27.53 -44.69 -9.68
N GLU A 487 26.90 -43.62 -10.11
CA GLU A 487 25.77 -43.02 -9.44
C GLU A 487 24.47 -43.63 -9.96
N SER A 488 23.56 -43.97 -9.06
CA SER A 488 22.27 -44.57 -9.41
C SER A 488 21.31 -43.48 -9.91
N PHE A 489 20.49 -43.81 -10.89
CA PHE A 489 19.46 -42.95 -11.42
C PHE A 489 18.17 -43.74 -11.72
N VAL A 490 17.04 -43.03 -11.87
CA VAL A 490 15.76 -43.61 -12.26
C VAL A 490 15.53 -43.32 -13.74
N ALA A 491 15.67 -44.35 -14.57
CA ALA A 491 15.47 -44.22 -16.00
C ALA A 491 13.99 -43.97 -16.34
N LEU A 492 13.71 -42.98 -17.16
CA LEU A 492 12.37 -42.63 -17.63
C LEU A 492 12.18 -43.07 -19.08
N GLY A 493 11.11 -43.83 -19.34
CA GLY A 493 10.70 -44.18 -20.70
C GLY A 493 9.75 -43.15 -21.31
N LYS A 494 9.27 -43.45 -22.52
CA LYS A 494 8.26 -42.63 -23.21
C LYS A 494 6.99 -42.53 -22.40
N PRO A 495 6.49 -41.32 -22.11
CA PRO A 495 5.19 -41.20 -21.47
C PRO A 495 4.06 -41.65 -22.38
N TYR A 496 3.03 -42.18 -21.80
CA TYR A 496 1.77 -42.47 -22.49
C TYR A 496 0.61 -41.82 -21.74
N PHE A 497 -0.50 -41.67 -22.43
CA PHE A 497 -1.73 -41.14 -21.86
C PHE A 497 -2.55 -42.32 -21.32
N ASP A 498 -2.46 -42.60 -20.03
CA ASP A 498 -3.25 -43.63 -19.34
C ASP A 498 -4.72 -43.20 -19.28
N ALA A 499 -5.48 -43.68 -20.26
CA ALA A 499 -6.86 -43.25 -20.46
C ALA A 499 -7.85 -43.90 -19.48
N ASN A 500 -7.53 -45.06 -18.95
CA ASN A 500 -8.37 -45.83 -18.03
C ASN A 500 -7.87 -45.87 -16.60
N TRP A 501 -6.70 -45.21 -16.34
CA TRP A 501 -6.09 -45.05 -15.01
C TRP A 501 -5.71 -46.39 -14.36
N ASN A 502 -5.26 -47.37 -15.16
CA ASN A 502 -4.82 -48.67 -14.64
C ASN A 502 -3.30 -48.81 -14.48
N GLY A 503 -2.52 -47.80 -14.92
CA GLY A 503 -1.06 -47.82 -14.84
C GLY A 503 -0.37 -48.77 -15.80
N ILE A 504 -1.10 -49.38 -16.75
CA ILE A 504 -0.61 -50.37 -17.72
C ILE A 504 -0.78 -49.83 -19.12
N TYR A 505 0.30 -49.82 -19.91
CA TYR A 505 0.24 -49.36 -21.29
C TYR A 505 -0.51 -50.32 -22.18
N GLU A 506 -1.58 -49.85 -22.83
CA GLU A 506 -2.42 -50.59 -23.76
C GLU A 506 -2.32 -49.98 -25.17
N PRO A 507 -1.49 -50.53 -26.07
CA PRO A 507 -1.14 -49.88 -27.36
C PRO A 507 -2.35 -49.59 -28.27
N THR A 508 -3.45 -50.31 -28.13
CA THR A 508 -4.66 -50.15 -28.94
C THR A 508 -5.60 -49.07 -28.42
N VAL A 509 -5.44 -48.65 -27.19
CA VAL A 509 -6.36 -47.74 -26.48
C VAL A 509 -5.66 -46.44 -26.10
N GLU A 510 -4.37 -46.52 -25.84
CA GLU A 510 -3.58 -45.44 -25.23
C GLU A 510 -2.54 -44.84 -26.17
N GLN A 511 -2.41 -43.53 -26.08
CA GLN A 511 -1.54 -42.80 -26.97
C GLN A 511 -0.16 -42.53 -26.32
N VAL A 512 0.88 -42.86 -27.05
CA VAL A 512 2.25 -42.47 -26.69
C VAL A 512 2.42 -40.98 -26.93
N ILE A 513 2.93 -40.27 -25.90
CA ILE A 513 3.24 -38.84 -25.98
C ILE A 513 4.66 -38.67 -26.49
N ALA A 514 4.84 -37.71 -27.41
CA ALA A 514 6.14 -37.36 -27.99
C ALA A 514 6.94 -38.54 -28.52
N SER A 515 6.41 -39.20 -29.52
CA SER A 515 7.02 -40.35 -30.19
C SER A 515 8.43 -40.10 -30.75
N GLY A 516 8.85 -38.84 -30.94
CA GLY A 516 10.15 -38.45 -31.49
C GLY A 516 11.26 -38.23 -30.43
N VAL A 517 10.96 -38.29 -29.13
CA VAL A 517 11.96 -38.15 -28.10
C VAL A 517 12.89 -39.38 -28.08
N PRO A 518 14.22 -39.25 -28.25
CA PRO A 518 15.14 -40.38 -28.16
C PRO A 518 15.04 -41.05 -26.81
N GLN A 519 14.89 -42.38 -26.84
CA GLN A 519 14.76 -43.18 -25.63
C GLN A 519 15.62 -44.44 -25.79
N GLY A 520 15.81 -45.16 -24.69
CA GLY A 520 16.46 -46.46 -24.71
C GLY A 520 15.59 -47.55 -25.30
N THR A 521 16.09 -48.75 -25.28
CA THR A 521 15.38 -50.00 -25.67
C THR A 521 15.31 -50.99 -24.51
N GLY A 522 15.70 -50.55 -23.30
CA GLY A 522 15.73 -51.38 -22.11
C GLY A 522 14.41 -51.37 -21.34
N LEU A 523 14.28 -52.35 -20.45
CA LEU A 523 13.16 -52.45 -19.52
C LEU A 523 13.13 -51.21 -18.60
N CYS A 524 11.94 -50.64 -18.43
CA CYS A 524 11.76 -49.57 -17.46
C CYS A 524 11.79 -50.13 -16.02
N PRO A 525 12.48 -49.48 -15.09
CA PRO A 525 12.43 -49.84 -13.67
C PRO A 525 11.01 -49.75 -13.11
N THR A 526 10.70 -50.52 -12.09
CA THR A 526 9.39 -50.52 -11.41
C THR A 526 9.09 -49.17 -10.73
N GLU A 527 10.15 -48.44 -10.32
CA GLU A 527 10.06 -47.09 -9.75
C GLU A 527 9.85 -46.02 -10.81
N SER A 528 10.00 -46.35 -12.11
CA SER A 528 9.71 -45.42 -13.20
C SER A 528 8.23 -45.06 -13.22
N TYR A 529 7.97 -43.77 -13.37
CA TYR A 529 6.62 -43.32 -13.64
C TYR A 529 6.07 -44.01 -14.90
N PRO A 530 4.72 -44.10 -15.07
CA PRO A 530 4.11 -44.82 -16.18
C PRO A 530 4.83 -44.54 -17.49
N SER A 531 5.49 -45.54 -18.02
CA SER A 531 6.30 -45.51 -19.23
C SER A 531 5.89 -46.61 -20.17
N VAL A 532 5.96 -46.33 -21.48
CA VAL A 532 5.82 -47.37 -22.48
C VAL A 532 6.89 -48.45 -22.24
N PRO A 533 6.55 -49.72 -22.11
CA PRO A 533 7.51 -50.81 -21.87
C PRO A 533 8.66 -50.80 -22.88
N ASN A 534 9.83 -51.19 -22.44
CA ASN A 534 11.06 -51.30 -23.28
C ASN A 534 11.48 -49.97 -23.97
N THR A 535 11.25 -48.83 -23.31
CA THR A 535 11.68 -47.54 -23.85
C THR A 535 12.63 -46.78 -22.91
N CYS A 536 13.08 -47.38 -21.82
CA CYS A 536 14.02 -46.79 -20.87
C CYS A 536 15.48 -47.03 -21.26
N ASP A 537 16.36 -46.04 -20.99
CA ASP A 537 17.80 -46.22 -21.11
C ASP A 537 18.37 -46.45 -19.70
N THR A 538 18.59 -47.69 -19.33
CA THR A 538 19.11 -48.02 -18.00
C THR A 538 20.64 -47.99 -17.93
N SER A 539 21.31 -47.70 -19.04
CA SER A 539 22.78 -47.65 -19.16
C SER A 539 23.34 -46.26 -19.02
N LYS A 540 22.56 -45.23 -19.29
CA LYS A 540 23.03 -43.85 -19.30
C LYS A 540 21.94 -42.92 -18.80
N TRP A 541 22.31 -42.08 -17.83
CA TRP A 541 21.47 -40.98 -17.38
C TRP A 541 21.19 -39.98 -18.49
N ARG A 542 20.00 -39.40 -18.51
CA ARG A 542 19.53 -38.47 -19.53
C ARG A 542 18.98 -37.19 -18.93
N ASP A 543 19.25 -36.08 -19.61
CA ASP A 543 18.76 -34.74 -19.31
C ASP A 543 17.79 -34.19 -20.39
N ASP A 544 17.35 -35.07 -21.29
CA ASP A 544 16.45 -34.79 -22.40
C ASP A 544 15.17 -35.62 -22.38
N VAL A 545 14.67 -35.94 -21.19
CA VAL A 545 13.46 -36.75 -20.97
C VAL A 545 12.22 -35.86 -20.79
N LEU A 546 11.05 -36.46 -20.84
CA LEU A 546 9.78 -35.82 -20.48
C LEU A 546 9.38 -36.19 -19.07
N VAL A 547 9.45 -35.22 -18.15
CA VAL A 547 8.86 -35.33 -16.83
C VAL A 547 7.37 -35.01 -16.90
N ARG A 548 6.56 -35.70 -16.08
CA ARG A 548 5.11 -35.69 -16.22
C ARG A 548 4.38 -35.93 -14.91
N SER A 549 3.17 -35.43 -14.84
CA SER A 549 2.20 -35.76 -13.79
C SER A 549 0.81 -35.82 -14.37
N SER A 550 0.03 -36.79 -13.90
CA SER A 550 -1.35 -36.95 -14.29
C SER A 550 -2.27 -36.56 -13.14
N HIS A 551 -3.43 -36.00 -13.47
CA HIS A 551 -4.49 -35.73 -12.52
C HIS A 551 -5.79 -36.34 -13.03
N PHE A 552 -6.56 -36.90 -12.10
CA PHE A 552 -7.82 -37.51 -12.40
C PHE A 552 -8.98 -36.58 -12.05
N LEU A 553 -9.83 -36.28 -13.01
CA LEU A 553 -11.05 -35.50 -12.83
C LEU A 553 -12.28 -36.39 -12.97
N VAL A 554 -13.32 -36.06 -12.25
CA VAL A 554 -14.63 -36.69 -12.37
C VAL A 554 -15.62 -35.67 -12.91
N MET A 555 -16.24 -35.97 -14.04
CA MET A 555 -17.45 -35.30 -14.51
C MET A 555 -18.66 -36.00 -13.88
N ALA A 556 -18.99 -35.57 -12.66
CA ALA A 556 -20.08 -36.19 -11.88
C ALA A 556 -21.45 -35.74 -12.34
N THR A 557 -22.47 -36.57 -12.08
CA THR A 557 -23.88 -36.20 -12.27
C THR A 557 -24.35 -35.27 -11.13
N SER A 558 -25.49 -34.63 -11.33
CA SER A 558 -26.15 -33.83 -10.28
C SER A 558 -26.81 -34.71 -9.21
N ASN A 559 -27.10 -35.95 -9.51
CA ASN A 559 -27.83 -36.86 -8.62
C ASN A 559 -26.86 -37.73 -7.80
N ALA A 560 -27.13 -37.87 -6.53
CA ALA A 560 -26.38 -38.76 -5.65
C ALA A 560 -26.90 -40.19 -5.69
N ALA A 561 -26.01 -41.19 -5.63
CA ALA A 561 -26.33 -42.52 -5.19
C ALA A 561 -26.07 -42.61 -3.68
N ILE A 562 -27.11 -42.73 -2.88
CA ILE A 562 -27.05 -42.81 -1.44
C ILE A 562 -27.39 -44.23 -1.03
N THR A 563 -26.40 -44.98 -0.56
CA THR A 563 -26.57 -46.37 -0.12
C THR A 563 -26.12 -46.55 1.32
N LYS A 564 -26.90 -47.27 2.11
CA LYS A 564 -26.49 -47.68 3.44
C LYS A 564 -25.43 -48.78 3.34
N VAL A 565 -24.37 -48.64 4.08
CA VAL A 565 -23.29 -49.62 4.13
C VAL A 565 -22.99 -50.01 5.56
N GLY A 566 -22.68 -51.30 5.76
CA GLY A 566 -22.22 -51.85 7.03
C GLY A 566 -20.72 -52.11 6.99
N ALA A 567 -20.07 -52.12 8.15
CA ALA A 567 -18.69 -52.58 8.29
C ALA A 567 -18.62 -53.81 9.20
N ARG A 568 -17.87 -54.85 8.79
CA ARG A 568 -17.63 -56.05 9.58
C ARG A 568 -16.13 -56.32 9.69
N LYS A 569 -15.68 -56.74 10.86
CA LYS A 569 -14.29 -57.14 11.07
C LYS A 569 -14.08 -58.60 10.63
N ILE A 570 -13.21 -58.84 9.63
CA ILE A 570 -12.86 -60.16 9.14
C ILE A 570 -11.34 -60.26 9.25
N ASP A 571 -10.85 -61.32 9.93
CA ASP A 571 -9.40 -61.64 10.12
C ASP A 571 -8.57 -60.44 10.63
N GLY A 572 -9.15 -59.64 11.51
CA GLY A 572 -8.48 -58.45 12.07
C GLY A 572 -8.62 -57.18 11.25
N PHE A 573 -9.14 -57.25 10.05
CA PHE A 573 -9.33 -56.12 9.15
C PHE A 573 -10.80 -55.71 9.06
N TRP A 574 -11.09 -54.40 8.94
CA TRP A 574 -12.43 -53.92 8.66
C TRP A 574 -12.71 -53.99 7.17
N VAL A 575 -13.84 -54.66 6.81
CA VAL A 575 -14.26 -54.83 5.44
C VAL A 575 -15.66 -54.24 5.28
N TRP A 576 -15.84 -53.47 4.24
CA TRP A 576 -17.13 -52.93 3.88
C TRP A 576 -18.02 -53.97 3.24
N ILE A 577 -19.27 -54.00 3.68
CA ILE A 577 -20.28 -54.94 3.13
C ILE A 577 -21.46 -54.08 2.67
N SER A 578 -21.86 -54.20 1.42
CA SER A 578 -23.10 -53.62 0.91
C SER A 578 -24.32 -54.38 1.44
N ASP A 579 -25.31 -53.67 2.01
CA ASP A 579 -26.54 -54.27 2.50
C ASP A 579 -27.38 -54.98 1.39
N ALA A 580 -27.04 -54.80 0.11
CA ALA A 580 -27.76 -55.41 -1.00
C ALA A 580 -27.46 -56.90 -1.17
N ASN A 581 -26.61 -57.51 -0.38
CA ASN A 581 -26.22 -58.90 -0.56
C ASN A 581 -26.44 -59.68 0.72
N THR A 582 -27.65 -60.24 0.86
CA THR A 582 -28.02 -61.19 1.93
C THR A 582 -27.49 -62.61 1.63
N ASP A 583 -26.73 -62.81 0.54
CA ASP A 583 -26.16 -64.09 0.20
C ASP A 583 -24.86 -64.35 0.93
N SER A 584 -24.68 -65.56 1.42
CA SER A 584 -23.62 -66.03 2.30
C SER A 584 -22.22 -66.07 1.66
N THR A 585 -22.06 -65.59 0.44
CA THR A 585 -20.78 -65.40 -0.24
C THR A 585 -20.40 -63.93 -0.23
N LEU A 586 -19.53 -63.57 0.71
CA LEU A 586 -18.91 -62.24 0.82
C LEU A 586 -18.24 -61.84 -0.51
N LYS A 587 -18.86 -60.91 -1.24
CA LYS A 587 -18.12 -60.15 -2.25
C LYS A 587 -17.49 -58.97 -1.57
N LEU A 588 -16.17 -58.98 -1.47
CA LEU A 588 -15.38 -57.85 -1.03
C LEU A 588 -15.59 -56.65 -1.94
N VAL A 589 -16.21 -55.62 -1.43
CA VAL A 589 -16.37 -54.36 -2.13
C VAL A 589 -15.28 -53.43 -1.60
N GLY A 590 -14.20 -53.32 -2.36
CA GLY A 590 -13.12 -52.39 -2.04
C GLY A 590 -11.79 -53.07 -1.72
N THR A 591 -10.70 -52.39 -2.07
CA THR A 591 -9.35 -52.72 -1.67
C THR A 591 -9.24 -52.75 -0.15
N GLN A 592 -8.51 -53.74 0.35
CA GLN A 592 -8.08 -53.87 1.73
C GLN A 592 -7.68 -52.50 2.29
N LEU A 593 -8.51 -51.94 3.16
CA LEU A 593 -8.13 -50.75 3.91
C LEU A 593 -7.03 -51.22 4.87
N ALA A 594 -5.80 -50.85 4.53
CA ALA A 594 -4.67 -51.02 5.44
C ALA A 594 -5.07 -50.48 6.82
N SER A 595 -4.72 -51.24 7.88
CA SER A 595 -5.02 -51.02 9.29
C SER A 595 -5.21 -49.55 9.69
N ASN A 596 -6.42 -49.00 9.43
CA ASN A 596 -6.60 -47.58 9.61
C ASN A 596 -7.45 -47.28 10.84
N THR A 597 -6.84 -46.57 11.75
CA THR A 597 -7.33 -46.07 13.01
C THR A 597 -8.70 -45.39 12.95
N VAL A 598 -9.07 -44.80 11.84
CA VAL A 598 -10.32 -44.05 11.68
C VAL A 598 -11.58 -44.94 11.87
N PHE A 599 -11.55 -46.19 11.43
CA PHE A 599 -12.68 -47.10 11.58
C PHE A 599 -12.74 -47.79 12.93
N LYS A 600 -11.60 -47.98 13.58
CA LYS A 600 -11.52 -48.58 14.92
C LYS A 600 -12.24 -47.73 15.97
N ASP A 601 -12.14 -46.42 15.84
CA ASP A 601 -12.72 -45.50 16.80
C ASP A 601 -14.24 -45.28 16.63
N VAL A 602 -14.75 -45.41 15.44
CA VAL A 602 -16.19 -45.22 15.15
C VAL A 602 -17.05 -46.37 15.61
N VAL A 603 -16.53 -47.61 15.53
CA VAL A 603 -17.31 -48.82 15.82
C VAL A 603 -17.05 -49.34 17.23
N SER A 604 -15.88 -49.08 17.83
CA SER A 604 -15.52 -49.72 19.11
C SER A 604 -15.69 -48.84 20.34
N THR A 605 -15.83 -47.52 20.20
CA THR A 605 -15.82 -46.58 21.34
C THR A 605 -17.01 -45.66 21.43
N SER A 606 -17.89 -45.60 20.43
CA SER A 606 -19.06 -44.73 20.44
C SER A 606 -20.24 -45.38 21.16
N THR A 607 -20.66 -44.78 22.24
CA THR A 607 -21.95 -45.08 22.93
C THR A 607 -23.15 -44.59 22.11
N ASN A 608 -22.93 -43.90 21.01
CA ASN A 608 -23.98 -43.37 20.16
C ASN A 608 -24.11 -44.24 18.88
N PRO A 609 -25.31 -44.69 18.53
CA PRO A 609 -25.55 -45.43 17.31
C PRO A 609 -25.23 -44.52 16.08
N THR A 610 -24.69 -45.13 15.04
CA THR A 610 -24.25 -44.45 13.83
C THR A 610 -24.77 -45.20 12.61
N ILE A 611 -25.39 -44.47 11.69
CA ILE A 611 -25.73 -44.96 10.36
C ILE A 611 -24.59 -44.54 9.42
N ASN A 612 -24.00 -45.50 8.74
CA ASN A 612 -22.96 -45.27 7.74
C ASN A 612 -23.64 -45.27 6.35
N THR A 613 -23.34 -44.23 5.59
CA THR A 613 -23.91 -44.07 4.24
C THR A 613 -22.79 -43.77 3.25
N LEU A 614 -22.78 -44.53 2.14
CA LEU A 614 -21.91 -44.25 1.01
C LEU A 614 -22.60 -43.26 0.08
N LEU A 615 -21.93 -42.18 -0.24
CA LEU A 615 -22.37 -41.19 -1.21
C LEU A 615 -21.47 -41.23 -2.44
N SER A 616 -22.07 -41.50 -3.58
CA SER A 616 -21.41 -41.56 -4.87
C SER A 616 -22.28 -40.93 -5.97
N ASP A 617 -21.69 -40.79 -7.16
CA ASP A 617 -22.40 -40.35 -8.34
C ASP A 617 -23.41 -41.43 -8.83
N ALA A 618 -24.65 -41.07 -9.07
CA ALA A 618 -25.74 -42.00 -9.46
C ALA A 618 -25.62 -42.58 -10.87
N GLY A 619 -24.62 -42.20 -11.65
CA GLY A 619 -24.64 -42.43 -13.09
C GLY A 619 -24.03 -43.73 -13.59
N TYR A 620 -23.24 -44.51 -12.82
CA TYR A 620 -22.34 -45.51 -13.41
C TYR A 620 -22.13 -46.78 -12.60
N LEU A 621 -23.16 -47.32 -12.03
CA LEU A 621 -23.14 -48.61 -11.34
C LEU A 621 -23.07 -49.83 -12.27
N SER A 622 -22.80 -49.68 -13.55
CA SER A 622 -22.79 -50.83 -14.49
C SER A 622 -21.47 -51.60 -14.57
N ILE A 623 -20.42 -51.14 -13.88
CA ILE A 623 -19.16 -51.87 -13.75
C ILE A 623 -18.97 -52.22 -12.27
N PRO A 624 -19.04 -53.52 -11.91
CA PRO A 624 -19.00 -53.89 -10.51
C PRO A 624 -17.68 -53.50 -9.89
N PHE A 625 -17.74 -52.65 -8.86
CA PHE A 625 -16.81 -52.51 -7.74
C PHE A 625 -15.49 -51.79 -7.88
N LEU A 626 -15.17 -51.16 -8.98
CA LEU A 626 -13.88 -50.44 -9.05
C LEU A 626 -13.99 -48.92 -9.16
N TYR A 627 -15.18 -48.36 -9.37
CA TYR A 627 -15.23 -46.95 -9.78
C TYR A 627 -16.53 -46.22 -9.34
N ASP A 628 -16.77 -46.12 -8.03
CA ASP A 628 -17.73 -45.15 -7.53
C ASP A 628 -17.15 -43.74 -7.72
N ASN A 629 -17.78 -42.93 -8.53
CA ASN A 629 -17.37 -41.55 -8.70
C ASN A 629 -17.77 -40.72 -7.50
N ALA A 630 -16.99 -39.69 -7.24
CA ALA A 630 -17.33 -38.71 -6.23
C ALA A 630 -18.50 -37.85 -6.62
N MET A 631 -19.28 -37.41 -5.66
CA MET A 631 -20.23 -36.32 -5.86
C MET A 631 -19.50 -35.04 -6.30
N PRO A 632 -20.17 -34.10 -6.98
CA PRO A 632 -19.60 -32.82 -7.33
C PRO A 632 -19.01 -32.10 -6.11
N SER A 633 -17.82 -31.57 -6.25
CA SER A 633 -17.14 -30.77 -5.22
C SER A 633 -18.03 -29.63 -4.73
N GLY A 634 -18.23 -29.55 -3.43
CA GLY A 634 -19.11 -28.56 -2.84
C GLY A 634 -20.57 -28.94 -2.70
N SER A 635 -20.98 -30.19 -3.09
CA SER A 635 -22.29 -30.71 -2.74
C SER A 635 -22.50 -30.69 -1.23
N THR A 636 -23.67 -30.30 -0.78
CA THR A 636 -24.01 -30.24 0.66
C THR A 636 -24.77 -31.52 1.08
N ILE A 637 -24.54 -31.90 2.34
CA ILE A 637 -25.10 -33.11 2.90
C ILE A 637 -25.84 -32.74 4.18
N THR A 638 -27.10 -33.17 4.29
CA THR A 638 -27.90 -32.97 5.49
C THR A 638 -28.60 -34.28 5.87
N ALA A 639 -28.77 -34.49 7.15
CA ALA A 639 -29.55 -35.61 7.67
C ALA A 639 -30.68 -35.11 8.56
N SER A 640 -31.86 -35.69 8.42
CA SER A 640 -33.05 -35.32 9.17
C SER A 640 -33.86 -36.60 9.49
N MET A 641 -34.78 -36.49 10.46
CA MET A 641 -35.77 -37.54 10.72
C MET A 641 -36.95 -37.40 9.78
N ASP A 642 -37.48 -38.53 9.32
CA ASP A 642 -38.57 -38.57 8.34
C ASP A 642 -39.95 -38.42 8.99
N THR A 643 -40.12 -38.83 10.26
CA THR A 643 -41.36 -38.67 11.00
C THR A 643 -41.13 -38.39 12.49
N GLY A 644 -42.02 -37.60 13.07
CA GLY A 644 -41.91 -37.09 14.42
C GLY A 644 -42.07 -38.09 15.57
N GLY A 645 -41.17 -39.03 15.68
CA GLY A 645 -41.00 -39.81 16.93
C GLY A 645 -40.21 -38.95 17.94
N ALA A 646 -40.85 -38.59 19.05
CA ALA A 646 -40.34 -37.60 20.00
C ALA A 646 -38.98 -37.91 20.67
N LYS A 647 -38.38 -39.07 20.42
CA LYS A 647 -37.13 -39.50 21.09
C LYS A 647 -35.93 -39.67 20.17
N CYS A 648 -36.12 -40.00 18.89
CA CYS A 648 -34.98 -40.07 17.96
C CYS A 648 -34.49 -38.68 17.58
N THR A 649 -33.22 -38.44 17.73
CA THR A 649 -32.59 -37.20 17.31
C THR A 649 -31.43 -37.46 16.38
N VAL A 650 -31.35 -36.71 15.30
CA VAL A 650 -30.16 -36.65 14.43
C VAL A 650 -29.22 -35.56 14.99
N LYS A 651 -28.01 -35.97 15.36
CA LYS A 651 -26.95 -35.06 15.87
C LYS A 651 -26.05 -34.50 14.79
N GLY A 652 -26.31 -34.82 13.52
CA GLY A 652 -25.57 -34.32 12.38
C GLY A 652 -24.77 -35.38 11.64
N THR A 653 -24.02 -34.98 10.66
CA THR A 653 -23.11 -35.77 9.82
C THR A 653 -21.65 -35.44 10.16
N ASN A 654 -20.70 -36.30 9.78
CA ASN A 654 -19.27 -36.05 9.93
C ASN A 654 -18.75 -34.99 8.95
N ILE A 655 -19.46 -34.80 7.85
CA ILE A 655 -19.21 -33.74 6.87
C ILE A 655 -20.54 -33.10 6.48
N ASP A 656 -20.55 -31.82 6.24
CA ASP A 656 -21.69 -31.04 5.75
C ASP A 656 -21.53 -30.65 4.27
N LYS A 657 -20.30 -30.77 3.73
CA LYS A 657 -19.95 -30.43 2.36
C LYS A 657 -18.91 -31.38 1.78
N PHE A 658 -19.09 -31.73 0.52
CA PHE A 658 -18.21 -32.66 -0.20
C PHE A 658 -16.88 -31.99 -0.54
N PRO A 659 -15.71 -32.59 -0.23
CA PRO A 659 -14.38 -32.00 -0.44
C PRO A 659 -14.07 -31.77 -1.92
N SER A 660 -13.18 -30.81 -2.21
CA SER A 660 -12.79 -30.47 -3.58
C SER A 660 -11.84 -31.48 -4.24
N ASN A 661 -11.09 -32.24 -3.47
CA ASN A 661 -10.06 -33.17 -3.93
C ASN A 661 -10.52 -34.64 -3.99
N GLN A 662 -11.78 -34.92 -3.71
CA GLN A 662 -12.32 -36.27 -3.74
C GLN A 662 -12.65 -36.69 -5.14
N ILE A 663 -12.28 -37.91 -5.53
CA ILE A 663 -12.53 -38.50 -6.85
C ILE A 663 -13.34 -39.81 -6.81
N SER A 664 -13.54 -40.38 -5.64
CA SER A 664 -14.35 -41.58 -5.41
C SER A 664 -15.44 -41.33 -4.40
N GLY A 665 -16.42 -42.25 -4.34
CA GLY A 665 -17.46 -42.23 -3.32
C GLY A 665 -16.92 -42.07 -1.92
N MET A 666 -17.68 -41.42 -1.07
CA MET A 666 -17.26 -41.08 0.29
C MET A 666 -18.22 -41.59 1.33
N LEU A 667 -17.67 -42.11 2.41
CA LEU A 667 -18.48 -42.57 3.53
C LEU A 667 -18.90 -41.37 4.42
N VAL A 668 -20.20 -41.27 4.66
CA VAL A 668 -20.78 -40.27 5.55
C VAL A 668 -21.39 -40.97 6.75
N PHE A 669 -21.02 -40.50 7.94
CA PHE A 669 -21.56 -40.96 9.20
C PHE A 669 -22.67 -40.04 9.68
N VAL A 670 -23.86 -40.58 9.85
CA VAL A 670 -24.99 -39.90 10.48
C VAL A 670 -25.04 -40.30 11.96
N ARG A 671 -24.90 -39.35 12.85
CA ARG A 671 -24.95 -39.58 14.30
C ARG A 671 -26.37 -39.45 14.81
N LEU A 672 -26.83 -40.48 15.52
CA LEU A 672 -28.13 -40.53 16.19
C LEU A 672 -27.97 -40.33 17.70
N GLY A 673 -29.03 -39.83 18.34
CA GLY A 673 -29.03 -39.63 19.80
C GLY A 673 -29.11 -40.94 20.57
N SER A 674 -29.92 -41.90 20.08
CA SER A 674 -30.09 -43.26 20.65
C SER A 674 -30.54 -44.21 19.57
N GLU A 675 -29.92 -45.39 19.47
CA GLU A 675 -30.31 -46.40 18.50
C GLU A 675 -31.68 -47.00 18.82
N ALA A 676 -31.93 -47.28 20.08
CA ALA A 676 -33.18 -47.86 20.56
C ALA A 676 -34.38 -46.94 20.25
N ASP A 677 -34.22 -45.66 20.31
CA ASP A 677 -35.27 -44.68 20.02
C ASP A 677 -35.42 -44.42 18.51
N CYS A 678 -34.46 -44.86 17.69
CA CYS A 678 -34.43 -44.63 16.23
C CYS A 678 -34.77 -45.88 15.40
N THR A 679 -34.98 -47.06 16.01
CA THR A 679 -35.22 -48.32 15.32
C THR A 679 -36.51 -48.36 14.52
N SER A 680 -37.47 -47.50 14.83
CA SER A 680 -38.78 -47.42 14.16
C SER A 680 -39.01 -46.14 13.37
N VAL A 681 -37.98 -45.32 13.24
CA VAL A 681 -38.07 -43.98 12.62
C VAL A 681 -37.10 -43.91 11.44
N GLY A 682 -37.59 -43.53 10.28
CA GLY A 682 -36.75 -43.32 9.12
C GLY A 682 -35.81 -42.10 9.30
N VAL A 683 -34.56 -42.28 8.93
CA VAL A 683 -33.58 -41.19 8.85
C VAL A 683 -33.37 -40.88 7.39
N SER A 684 -33.66 -39.65 7.01
CA SER A 684 -33.47 -39.17 5.65
C SER A 684 -32.12 -38.46 5.52
N VAL A 685 -31.33 -38.85 4.53
CA VAL A 685 -30.13 -38.18 4.12
C VAL A 685 -30.38 -37.51 2.78
N THR A 686 -30.17 -36.20 2.76
CA THR A 686 -30.34 -35.40 1.54
C THR A 686 -28.99 -34.85 1.11
N VAL A 687 -28.65 -35.04 -0.17
CA VAL A 687 -27.50 -34.47 -0.84
C VAL A 687 -28.01 -33.48 -1.85
N LYS A 688 -27.48 -32.26 -1.79
CA LYS A 688 -27.80 -31.20 -2.76
C LYS A 688 -26.53 -30.86 -3.56
N SER A 689 -26.58 -30.98 -4.86
CA SER A 689 -25.48 -30.60 -5.76
C SER A 689 -25.28 -29.10 -5.83
N PRO A 690 -24.12 -28.58 -6.28
CA PRO A 690 -23.91 -27.17 -6.51
C PRO A 690 -24.92 -26.56 -7.49
N GLY A 691 -25.36 -27.28 -8.48
CA GLY A 691 -26.44 -26.89 -9.43
C GLY A 691 -27.83 -26.88 -8.83
N GLY A 692 -27.97 -27.26 -7.56
CA GLY A 692 -29.25 -27.19 -6.83
C GLY A 692 -30.11 -28.45 -6.88
N VAL A 693 -29.71 -29.53 -7.55
CA VAL A 693 -30.43 -30.81 -7.58
C VAL A 693 -30.31 -31.51 -6.23
N SER A 694 -31.42 -31.90 -5.66
CA SER A 694 -31.48 -32.60 -4.36
C SER A 694 -31.87 -34.06 -4.54
N THR A 695 -31.11 -34.96 -3.94
CA THR A 695 -31.42 -36.40 -3.86
C THR A 695 -31.56 -36.77 -2.38
N THR A 696 -32.65 -37.43 -2.04
CA THR A 696 -32.93 -37.87 -0.67
C THR A 696 -33.13 -39.38 -0.65
N SER A 697 -32.55 -40.04 0.33
CA SER A 697 -32.79 -41.42 0.67
C SER A 697 -33.13 -41.59 2.15
N THR A 698 -34.09 -42.45 2.46
CA THR A 698 -34.51 -42.75 3.82
C THR A 698 -34.06 -44.17 4.19
N PHE A 699 -33.54 -44.35 5.39
CA PHE A 699 -32.93 -45.59 5.88
C PHE A 699 -33.58 -46.03 7.19
#